data_3f9c34ac842a4e207cbf9dad9c536696
#
_entry.id   3f9c34ac842a4e207cbf9dad9c536696
#
_cell.length_a   1.000
_cell.length_b   1.000
_cell.length_c   1.000
_cell.angle_alpha   90.00
_cell.angle_beta   90.00
_cell.angle_gamma   90.00
#
_symmetry.space_group_name_H-M   'P 1'
#
loop_
_entity.id
_entity.type
_entity.pdbx_description
1 polymer ?
#
loop_
_entity_poly.entity_id
_entity_poly.type
_entity_poly.pdbx_seq_one_letter_code
_entity_poly.pdbx_strand_id
1 'polypeptide(L)'
;MSYDVIVVGAGHAGIEASLAAAKMGARTLMLTLNLDHIGQMSCNPAIGGIGKGHLVREIDALGGAMGLLIDATGIQFRFLNTRKGPAVRARRAQADKAAYRAESKRVLEHQPNLQIRQASVERLIVENGGVRGVESQIGETFESPTVILTTGTFLKGLVHVGMKNYSAGRAGDFAAMGLSPQLAELGFRIGRLKTGTCPRLDGRTIDYSALEIQPGDEPPPAFSFRTRAIEREQIPCHLTYTNARTHEIIRGAIDRSPIYSGVIQSRGPRYCPSVEDKVMRFRDKERHQIFLEPEGRETVEVYPNGLSTSLPLDVQIAMVRSIKGLERAEIMRPGYAIEYDFSDPTQLAASLETKLVRGLFFAGQLNGTTGYEEAAAQGLIAGINAARAVRGEPAVVLRRDEAYIGVLIDDLVTRGIGGEPYRMFTSRAEYRLLLREDNADRRLSKLGNTLALLDSDAARRVQLKAERVRGEFARLSAVLAPASDATNAILAECGSAPIANPVRAIELLRRPEISYDAIIRILRIAPPAPFQPPNGRDRVGSESKVGTGPANPLNLDEAAELEIEVKYEGYVRRQAEAVERFKRLEETALPEWLDYRGMAGLSTEARERLSAVRPRSLGQAARMPGITPAAVSLIAVHLRGGRNRPPESVMRSLP
;
A
#
# COMPACT_ATOMS: atom_id res chain seq x y z
N MET A 1 5.04 -12.66 32.31
CA MET A 1 5.09 -11.18 32.07
C MET A 1 3.90 -10.83 31.20
N SER A 2 3.10 -9.86 31.60
CA SER A 2 1.96 -9.43 30.78
C SER A 2 2.36 -8.27 29.89
N TYR A 3 1.94 -8.31 28.62
CA TYR A 3 2.10 -7.28 27.61
C TYR A 3 0.76 -6.61 27.32
N ASP A 4 0.80 -5.42 26.75
CA ASP A 4 -0.41 -4.74 26.30
C ASP A 4 -0.80 -5.21 24.88
N VAL A 5 0.20 -5.47 24.04
CA VAL A 5 0.03 -5.94 22.66
C VAL A 5 1.04 -7.05 22.35
N ILE A 6 0.58 -8.16 21.79
CA ILE A 6 1.45 -9.20 21.21
C ILE A 6 1.27 -9.19 19.69
N VAL A 7 2.39 -9.14 18.93
CA VAL A 7 2.41 -9.24 17.47
C VAL A 7 3.07 -10.55 17.06
N VAL A 8 2.37 -11.39 16.31
CA VAL A 8 2.84 -12.70 15.84
C VAL A 8 3.26 -12.60 14.38
N GLY A 9 4.55 -12.66 14.12
CA GLY A 9 5.17 -12.51 12.81
C GLY A 9 5.96 -11.21 12.67
N ALA A 10 7.13 -11.27 12.02
CA ALA A 10 8.05 -10.14 11.83
C ALA A 10 8.26 -9.78 10.34
N GLY A 11 7.25 -10.03 9.50
CA GLY A 11 7.17 -9.50 8.14
C GLY A 11 6.77 -8.01 8.14
N HIS A 12 6.52 -7.44 6.98
CA HIS A 12 6.21 -6.01 6.84
C HIS A 12 4.99 -5.57 7.67
N ALA A 13 3.97 -6.42 7.82
CA ALA A 13 2.82 -6.13 8.68
C ALA A 13 3.23 -6.13 10.16
N GLY A 14 4.02 -7.11 10.59
CA GLY A 14 4.46 -7.21 11.99
C GLY A 14 5.39 -6.06 12.39
N ILE A 15 6.29 -5.63 11.50
CA ILE A 15 7.17 -4.47 11.72
C ILE A 15 6.33 -3.22 12.00
N GLU A 16 5.41 -2.88 11.10
CA GLU A 16 4.60 -1.67 11.24
C GLU A 16 3.65 -1.75 12.44
N ALA A 17 3.05 -2.93 12.71
CA ALA A 17 2.18 -3.12 13.86
C ALA A 17 2.92 -2.94 15.18
N SER A 18 4.10 -3.56 15.31
CA SER A 18 4.91 -3.48 16.54
C SER A 18 5.43 -2.08 16.80
N LEU A 19 5.94 -1.41 15.75
CA LEU A 19 6.41 -0.03 15.86
C LEU A 19 5.27 0.93 16.21
N ALA A 20 4.09 0.77 15.61
CA ALA A 20 2.93 1.61 15.90
C ALA A 20 2.48 1.46 17.35
N ALA A 21 2.28 0.22 17.82
CA ALA A 21 1.85 -0.03 19.19
C ALA A 21 2.88 0.49 20.22
N ALA A 22 4.17 0.20 20.01
CA ALA A 22 5.24 0.62 20.92
C ALA A 22 5.45 2.13 20.96
N LYS A 23 5.43 2.82 19.81
CA LYS A 23 5.50 4.30 19.73
C LYS A 23 4.33 4.97 20.45
N MET A 24 3.15 4.38 20.39
CA MET A 24 2.00 4.86 21.16
C MET A 24 2.09 4.53 22.64
N GLY A 25 3.18 3.93 23.13
CA GLY A 25 3.47 3.66 24.55
C GLY A 25 2.92 2.33 25.07
N ALA A 26 2.38 1.45 24.21
CA ALA A 26 1.97 0.11 24.63
C ALA A 26 3.20 -0.79 24.86
N ARG A 27 3.22 -1.57 25.95
CA ARG A 27 4.22 -2.63 26.15
C ARG A 27 3.99 -3.73 25.14
N THR A 28 4.82 -3.79 24.12
CA THR A 28 4.63 -4.63 22.94
C THR A 28 5.63 -5.78 22.93
N LEU A 29 5.15 -6.99 22.62
CA LEU A 29 5.97 -8.16 22.36
C LEU A 29 5.80 -8.58 20.89
N MET A 30 6.90 -8.64 20.14
CA MET A 30 6.93 -9.27 18.81
C MET A 30 7.46 -10.70 18.93
N LEU A 31 6.71 -11.68 18.43
CA LEU A 31 7.10 -13.08 18.33
C LEU A 31 7.37 -13.44 16.86
N THR A 32 8.52 -14.02 16.58
CA THR A 32 8.90 -14.45 15.23
C THR A 32 9.55 -15.82 15.22
N LEU A 33 9.37 -16.56 14.14
CA LEU A 33 10.01 -17.87 13.95
C LEU A 33 11.54 -17.78 13.87
N ASN A 34 12.06 -16.66 13.35
CA ASN A 34 13.50 -16.46 13.17
C ASN A 34 13.82 -14.95 13.28
N LEU A 35 14.70 -14.61 14.21
CA LEU A 35 15.15 -13.22 14.44
C LEU A 35 15.98 -12.67 13.28
N ASP A 36 16.66 -13.54 12.52
CA ASP A 36 17.49 -13.12 11.39
C ASP A 36 16.68 -12.93 10.09
N HIS A 37 15.37 -13.25 10.13
CA HIS A 37 14.46 -13.07 9.00
C HIS A 37 13.44 -11.95 9.21
N ILE A 38 13.66 -11.05 10.18
CA ILE A 38 12.86 -9.84 10.35
C ILE A 38 12.95 -9.00 9.06
N GLY A 39 11.80 -8.57 8.51
CA GLY A 39 11.75 -7.79 7.29
C GLY A 39 12.15 -8.52 6.01
N GLN A 40 12.22 -9.86 6.03
CA GLN A 40 12.64 -10.66 4.87
C GLN A 40 11.72 -10.46 3.66
N MET A 41 12.32 -10.00 2.56
CA MET A 41 11.64 -9.89 1.26
C MET A 41 11.63 -11.23 0.54
N SER A 42 10.56 -12.00 0.70
CA SER A 42 10.45 -13.39 0.20
C SER A 42 10.29 -13.48 -1.33
N CYS A 43 9.77 -12.43 -1.96
CA CYS A 43 9.53 -12.35 -3.41
C CYS A 43 10.56 -11.42 -4.06
N ASN A 44 10.12 -10.43 -4.82
CA ASN A 44 10.99 -9.48 -5.51
C ASN A 44 11.72 -8.53 -4.54
N PRO A 45 12.93 -8.04 -4.92
CA PRO A 45 13.69 -7.08 -4.12
C PRO A 45 13.20 -5.64 -4.34
N ALA A 46 11.91 -5.36 -4.19
CA ALA A 46 11.40 -4.05 -4.54
C ALA A 46 10.23 -3.60 -3.64
N ILE A 47 10.19 -2.30 -3.36
CA ILE A 47 9.10 -1.61 -2.67
C ILE A 47 8.50 -0.56 -3.62
N GLY A 48 7.17 -0.39 -3.58
CA GLY A 48 6.46 0.59 -4.36
C GLY A 48 5.97 0.08 -5.72
N GLY A 49 5.67 1.02 -6.60
CA GLY A 49 5.00 0.78 -7.87
C GLY A 49 3.58 1.35 -7.89
N ILE A 50 2.86 1.16 -8.99
CA ILE A 50 1.55 1.77 -9.22
C ILE A 50 0.53 1.30 -8.17
N GLY A 51 -0.07 2.25 -7.44
CA GLY A 51 -0.96 1.99 -6.31
C GLY A 51 -0.23 1.66 -5.01
N LYS A 52 0.94 1.03 -5.09
CA LYS A 52 1.74 0.60 -3.94
C LYS A 52 2.62 1.73 -3.38
N GLY A 53 3.25 2.54 -4.24
CA GLY A 53 3.96 3.75 -3.81
C GLY A 53 3.05 4.70 -3.04
N HIS A 54 1.77 4.78 -3.40
CA HIS A 54 0.76 5.54 -2.66
C HIS A 54 0.62 5.01 -1.22
N LEU A 55 0.52 3.69 -1.03
CA LEU A 55 0.47 3.08 0.32
C LEU A 55 1.73 3.40 1.12
N VAL A 56 2.93 3.28 0.53
CA VAL A 56 4.19 3.56 1.23
C VAL A 56 4.24 5.01 1.70
N ARG A 57 3.84 5.96 0.86
CA ARG A 57 3.78 7.38 1.21
C ARG A 57 2.75 7.68 2.30
N GLU A 58 1.62 6.97 2.33
CA GLU A 58 0.62 7.10 3.38
C GLU A 58 1.08 6.46 4.69
N ILE A 59 1.75 5.31 4.64
CA ILE A 59 2.42 4.69 5.79
C ILE A 59 3.44 5.66 6.39
N ASP A 60 4.28 6.27 5.54
CA ASP A 60 5.28 7.25 5.96
C ASP A 60 4.65 8.50 6.60
N ALA A 61 3.58 9.01 6.01
CA ALA A 61 2.84 10.17 6.50
C ALA A 61 2.19 9.93 7.87
N LEU A 62 1.79 8.71 8.17
CA LEU A 62 1.31 8.29 9.48
C LEU A 62 2.43 8.01 10.49
N GLY A 63 3.70 8.04 10.07
CA GLY A 63 4.85 7.79 10.96
C GLY A 63 5.37 6.35 10.93
N GLY A 64 4.93 5.52 9.95
CA GLY A 64 5.44 4.17 9.73
C GLY A 64 6.88 4.14 9.23
N ALA A 65 7.47 2.95 9.14
CA ALA A 65 8.89 2.76 8.89
C ALA A 65 9.26 2.41 7.45
N MET A 66 8.35 1.80 6.67
CA MET A 66 8.66 1.23 5.34
C MET A 66 9.33 2.24 4.40
N GLY A 67 8.87 3.50 4.37
CA GLY A 67 9.46 4.56 3.56
C GLY A 67 10.91 4.86 3.95
N LEU A 68 11.20 4.97 5.25
CA LEU A 68 12.55 5.19 5.75
C LEU A 68 13.46 3.98 5.52
N LEU A 69 12.95 2.77 5.74
CA LEU A 69 13.70 1.53 5.55
C LEU A 69 14.17 1.39 4.10
N ILE A 70 13.29 1.63 3.13
CA ILE A 70 13.66 1.54 1.72
C ILE A 70 14.57 2.69 1.28
N ASP A 71 14.38 3.90 1.79
CA ASP A 71 15.28 5.02 1.52
C ASP A 71 16.68 4.76 2.09
N ALA A 72 16.76 4.10 3.26
CA ALA A 72 18.03 3.72 3.87
C ALA A 72 18.74 2.57 3.16
N THR A 73 18.06 1.69 2.43
CA THR A 73 18.62 0.43 1.93
C THR A 73 18.39 0.17 0.45
N GLY A 74 17.69 1.05 -0.23
CA GLY A 74 17.43 0.95 -1.67
C GLY A 74 18.68 1.11 -2.50
N ILE A 75 18.75 0.39 -3.62
CA ILE A 75 19.88 0.40 -4.57
C ILE A 75 19.53 1.03 -5.91
N GLN A 76 18.23 1.24 -6.19
CA GLN A 76 17.76 1.96 -7.37
C GLN A 76 16.39 2.57 -7.08
N PHE A 77 16.16 3.79 -7.54
CA PHE A 77 14.93 4.53 -7.33
C PHE A 77 14.40 5.08 -8.65
N ARG A 78 13.09 4.98 -8.87
CA ARG A 78 12.44 5.47 -10.09
C ARG A 78 11.03 5.96 -9.85
N PHE A 79 10.60 6.93 -10.66
CA PHE A 79 9.19 7.22 -10.90
C PHE A 79 8.63 6.36 -12.02
N LEU A 80 7.47 5.78 -11.80
CA LEU A 80 6.69 5.07 -12.81
C LEU A 80 5.55 5.96 -13.30
N ASN A 81 5.10 5.72 -14.54
CA ASN A 81 4.01 6.45 -15.18
C ASN A 81 4.23 7.98 -15.28
N THR A 82 5.46 8.44 -15.43
CA THR A 82 5.80 9.87 -15.54
C THR A 82 5.09 10.59 -16.69
N ARG A 83 4.79 9.86 -17.79
CA ARG A 83 4.03 10.37 -18.95
C ARG A 83 2.51 10.37 -18.75
N LYS A 84 2.00 9.84 -17.62
CA LYS A 84 0.58 9.80 -17.27
C LYS A 84 0.27 10.87 -16.23
N GLY A 85 -1.03 11.12 -15.97
CA GLY A 85 -1.45 12.09 -14.97
C GLY A 85 -1.00 11.76 -13.55
N PRO A 86 -0.98 12.77 -12.65
CA PRO A 86 -0.41 12.66 -11.29
C PRO A 86 -1.09 11.61 -10.41
N ALA A 87 -2.37 11.31 -10.67
CA ALA A 87 -3.13 10.30 -9.92
C ALA A 87 -2.59 8.86 -10.03
N VAL A 88 -1.70 8.59 -10.98
CA VAL A 88 -1.15 7.25 -11.25
C VAL A 88 0.38 7.22 -11.30
N ARG A 89 1.04 8.35 -11.06
CA ARG A 89 2.50 8.37 -10.83
C ARG A 89 2.78 7.66 -9.53
N ALA A 90 3.88 6.91 -9.48
CA ALA A 90 4.26 6.20 -8.28
C ALA A 90 5.76 5.94 -8.24
N ARG A 91 6.34 6.02 -7.05
CA ARG A 91 7.72 5.63 -6.77
C ARG A 91 7.87 4.11 -6.74
N ARG A 92 9.02 3.64 -7.18
CA ARG A 92 9.48 2.26 -7.00
C ARG A 92 10.98 2.28 -6.70
N ALA A 93 11.38 1.49 -5.71
CA ALA A 93 12.80 1.26 -5.40
C ALA A 93 13.12 -0.23 -5.41
N GLN A 94 14.32 -0.56 -5.90
CA GLN A 94 14.94 -1.86 -5.69
C GLN A 94 15.66 -1.83 -4.35
N ALA A 95 15.52 -2.90 -3.58
CA ALA A 95 16.08 -3.02 -2.25
C ALA A 95 17.35 -3.89 -2.25
N ASP A 96 18.33 -3.51 -1.46
CA ASP A 96 19.28 -4.47 -0.92
C ASP A 96 18.57 -5.28 0.17
N LYS A 97 18.26 -6.55 -0.10
CA LYS A 97 17.49 -7.40 0.82
C LYS A 97 18.22 -7.66 2.14
N ALA A 98 19.54 -7.80 2.10
CA ALA A 98 20.34 -8.03 3.30
C ALA A 98 20.36 -6.77 4.18
N ALA A 99 20.61 -5.63 3.58
CA ALA A 99 20.59 -4.33 4.26
C ALA A 99 19.19 -4.01 4.81
N TYR A 100 18.12 -4.29 4.03
CA TYR A 100 16.73 -4.05 4.47
C TYR A 100 16.36 -4.88 5.71
N ARG A 101 16.78 -6.16 5.78
CA ARG A 101 16.61 -6.99 6.99
C ARG A 101 17.37 -6.42 8.17
N ALA A 102 18.67 -6.14 7.98
CA ALA A 102 19.52 -5.62 9.03
C ALA A 102 18.97 -4.30 9.60
N GLU A 103 18.56 -3.39 8.72
CA GLU A 103 17.98 -2.11 9.14
C GLU A 103 16.61 -2.28 9.81
N SER A 104 15.75 -3.17 9.30
CA SER A 104 14.47 -3.49 9.94
C SER A 104 14.66 -4.03 11.35
N LYS A 105 15.59 -4.97 11.53
CA LYS A 105 15.95 -5.52 12.85
C LYS A 105 16.49 -4.44 13.77
N ARG A 106 17.43 -3.61 13.30
CA ARG A 106 18.02 -2.50 14.06
C ARG A 106 16.95 -1.52 14.56
N VAL A 107 16.03 -1.10 13.70
CA VAL A 107 14.96 -0.16 14.06
C VAL A 107 14.05 -0.74 15.14
N LEU A 108 13.68 -2.02 15.03
CA LEU A 108 12.84 -2.70 16.03
C LEU A 108 13.56 -2.88 17.38
N GLU A 109 14.82 -3.31 17.36
CA GLU A 109 15.61 -3.54 18.59
C GLU A 109 15.87 -2.25 19.39
N HIS A 110 15.88 -1.09 18.71
CA HIS A 110 16.08 0.21 19.36
C HIS A 110 14.76 0.92 19.70
N GLN A 111 13.60 0.30 19.38
CA GLN A 111 12.31 0.92 19.69
C GLN A 111 11.98 0.75 21.18
N PRO A 112 11.82 1.85 21.96
CA PRO A 112 11.30 1.76 23.32
C PRO A 112 9.93 1.06 23.38
N ASN A 113 9.65 0.39 24.50
CA ASN A 113 8.42 -0.36 24.76
C ASN A 113 8.22 -1.60 23.85
N LEU A 114 9.23 -2.02 23.08
CA LEU A 114 9.19 -3.20 22.22
C LEU A 114 10.18 -4.26 22.69
N GLN A 115 9.68 -5.46 22.93
CA GLN A 115 10.49 -6.67 23.09
C GLN A 115 10.31 -7.58 21.87
N ILE A 116 11.40 -8.25 21.47
CA ILE A 116 11.39 -9.19 20.34
C ILE A 116 11.88 -10.53 20.86
N ARG A 117 11.14 -11.61 20.55
CA ARG A 117 11.52 -12.98 20.92
C ARG A 117 11.32 -13.94 19.74
N GLN A 118 12.21 -14.92 19.67
CA GLN A 118 12.05 -16.05 18.76
C GLN A 118 11.14 -17.09 19.41
N ALA A 119 9.97 -17.28 18.81
CA ALA A 119 9.02 -18.32 19.21
C ALA A 119 8.05 -18.63 18.06
N SER A 120 7.72 -19.91 17.87
CA SER A 120 6.59 -20.32 17.04
C SER A 120 5.32 -20.29 17.89
N VAL A 121 4.34 -19.49 17.50
CA VAL A 121 3.03 -19.47 18.15
C VAL A 121 2.16 -20.57 17.55
N GLU A 122 1.66 -21.47 18.39
CA GLU A 122 0.83 -22.61 17.99
C GLU A 122 -0.63 -22.46 18.42
N ARG A 123 -0.89 -21.68 19.48
CA ARG A 123 -2.24 -21.48 20.00
C ARG A 123 -2.50 -20.05 20.45
N LEU A 124 -3.76 -19.61 20.29
CA LEU A 124 -4.34 -18.46 20.96
C LEU A 124 -4.97 -18.91 22.29
N ILE A 125 -4.76 -18.14 23.34
CA ILE A 125 -5.48 -18.31 24.61
C ILE A 125 -6.70 -17.41 24.53
N VAL A 126 -7.90 -18.01 24.48
CA VAL A 126 -9.17 -17.28 24.33
C VAL A 126 -10.09 -17.64 25.49
N GLU A 127 -10.59 -16.64 26.21
CA GLU A 127 -11.50 -16.79 27.33
C GLU A 127 -12.64 -15.77 27.24
N ASN A 128 -13.86 -16.20 27.51
CA ASN A 128 -15.06 -15.33 27.51
C ASN A 128 -15.20 -14.49 26.22
N GLY A 129 -14.87 -15.10 25.04
CA GLY A 129 -14.93 -14.44 23.73
C GLY A 129 -13.88 -13.35 23.49
N GLY A 130 -12.83 -13.28 24.32
CA GLY A 130 -11.71 -12.37 24.16
C GLY A 130 -10.37 -13.10 24.19
N VAL A 131 -9.36 -12.58 23.44
CA VAL A 131 -8.00 -13.11 23.51
C VAL A 131 -7.37 -12.72 24.85
N ARG A 132 -6.55 -13.64 25.42
CA ARG A 132 -5.80 -13.46 26.66
C ARG A 132 -4.29 -13.64 26.46
N GLY A 133 -3.88 -14.09 25.30
CA GLY A 133 -2.48 -14.32 25.00
C GLY A 133 -2.27 -15.38 23.95
N VAL A 134 -1.05 -15.90 23.91
CA VAL A 134 -0.62 -16.93 22.98
C VAL A 134 0.24 -17.97 23.69
N GLU A 135 0.27 -19.18 23.13
CA GLU A 135 1.12 -20.29 23.56
C GLU A 135 2.07 -20.67 22.42
N SER A 136 3.35 -20.85 22.76
CA SER A 136 4.38 -21.28 21.84
C SER A 136 4.44 -22.79 21.68
N GLN A 137 5.14 -23.26 20.65
CA GLN A 137 5.37 -24.70 20.38
C GLN A 137 6.07 -25.46 21.53
N ILE A 138 6.75 -24.75 22.43
CA ILE A 138 7.43 -25.35 23.61
C ILE A 138 6.61 -25.21 24.89
N GLY A 139 5.33 -24.77 24.78
CA GLY A 139 4.42 -24.61 25.92
C GLY A 139 4.62 -23.32 26.72
N GLU A 140 5.46 -22.38 26.25
CA GLU A 140 5.59 -21.06 26.90
C GLU A 140 4.38 -20.20 26.58
N THR A 141 3.80 -19.58 27.61
CA THR A 141 2.63 -18.69 27.47
C THR A 141 3.00 -17.23 27.62
N PHE A 142 2.43 -16.38 26.77
CA PHE A 142 2.56 -14.93 26.81
C PHE A 142 1.17 -14.31 26.95
N GLU A 143 0.96 -13.54 28.00
CA GLU A 143 -0.33 -12.93 28.29
C GLU A 143 -0.45 -11.53 27.70
N SER A 144 -1.60 -11.24 27.08
CA SER A 144 -1.96 -9.92 26.56
C SER A 144 -3.46 -9.83 26.26
N PRO A 145 -4.11 -8.69 26.53
CA PRO A 145 -5.51 -8.47 26.13
C PRO A 145 -5.67 -8.24 24.62
N THR A 146 -4.58 -7.98 23.87
CA THR A 146 -4.62 -7.80 22.41
C THR A 146 -3.52 -8.58 21.71
N VAL A 147 -3.90 -9.28 20.63
CA VAL A 147 -2.99 -10.06 19.78
C VAL A 147 -3.21 -9.69 18.32
N ILE A 148 -2.12 -9.43 17.59
CA ILE A 148 -2.13 -9.14 16.15
C ILE A 148 -1.47 -10.31 15.41
N LEU A 149 -2.22 -11.02 14.57
CA LEU A 149 -1.68 -12.08 13.72
C LEU A 149 -1.22 -11.50 12.37
N THR A 150 0.06 -11.71 12.05
CA THR A 150 0.68 -11.25 10.79
C THR A 150 1.48 -12.38 10.13
N THR A 151 0.89 -13.56 10.05
CA THR A 151 1.52 -14.85 9.77
C THR A 151 2.02 -15.05 8.32
N GLY A 152 1.72 -14.14 7.40
CA GLY A 152 2.23 -14.19 6.02
C GLY A 152 1.82 -15.48 5.29
N THR A 153 2.79 -16.16 4.66
CA THR A 153 2.61 -17.44 3.94
C THR A 153 2.84 -18.66 4.82
N PHE A 154 2.94 -18.49 6.15
CA PHE A 154 3.40 -19.56 7.05
C PHE A 154 2.28 -20.48 7.52
N LEU A 155 1.00 -20.03 7.57
CA LEU A 155 -0.12 -20.86 8.00
C LEU A 155 -0.34 -22.03 7.04
N LYS A 156 -0.03 -23.25 7.53
CA LYS A 156 -0.05 -24.49 6.73
C LYS A 156 0.64 -24.33 5.37
N GLY A 157 1.76 -23.61 5.37
CA GLY A 157 2.54 -23.34 4.17
C GLY A 157 3.01 -24.63 3.49
N LEU A 158 2.85 -24.70 2.16
CA LEU A 158 3.25 -25.86 1.33
C LEU A 158 3.93 -25.34 0.06
N VAL A 159 5.24 -25.61 -0.04
CA VAL A 159 6.06 -25.25 -1.20
C VAL A 159 5.97 -26.31 -2.27
N HIS A 160 5.86 -25.90 -3.55
CA HIS A 160 5.81 -26.78 -4.72
C HIS A 160 6.91 -26.42 -5.71
N VAL A 161 7.69 -27.42 -6.14
CA VAL A 161 8.65 -27.35 -7.25
C VAL A 161 8.40 -28.56 -8.17
N GLY A 162 7.76 -28.33 -9.31
CA GLY A 162 7.17 -29.41 -10.08
C GLY A 162 6.17 -30.21 -9.25
N MET A 163 6.18 -31.51 -9.40
CA MET A 163 5.29 -32.42 -8.68
C MET A 163 5.74 -32.72 -7.24
N LYS A 164 6.89 -32.19 -6.81
CA LYS A 164 7.38 -32.34 -5.43
C LYS A 164 6.89 -31.18 -4.57
N ASN A 165 6.51 -31.51 -3.33
CA ASN A 165 6.12 -30.50 -2.34
C ASN A 165 6.68 -30.84 -0.96
N TYR A 166 6.74 -29.83 -0.10
CA TYR A 166 7.15 -29.96 1.31
C TYR A 166 6.58 -28.83 2.15
N SER A 167 6.32 -29.11 3.42
CA SER A 167 5.80 -28.14 4.38
C SER A 167 6.85 -27.07 4.67
N ALA A 168 6.53 -25.80 4.35
CA ALA A 168 7.36 -24.65 4.63
C ALA A 168 6.53 -23.36 4.49
N GLY A 169 6.86 -22.34 5.28
CA GLY A 169 6.27 -21.01 5.12
C GLY A 169 6.95 -20.19 4.02
N ARG A 170 8.20 -20.52 3.72
CA ARG A 170 9.08 -20.03 2.66
C ARG A 170 10.17 -21.07 2.46
N ALA A 171 10.80 -21.15 1.28
CA ALA A 171 11.90 -22.08 1.09
C ALA A 171 13.01 -21.83 2.14
N GLY A 172 13.32 -22.88 2.93
CA GLY A 172 14.28 -22.82 4.04
C GLY A 172 13.70 -22.42 5.41
N ASP A 173 12.39 -22.18 5.53
CA ASP A 173 11.73 -21.82 6.79
C ASP A 173 10.56 -22.75 7.08
N PHE A 174 10.37 -23.15 8.35
CA PHE A 174 9.27 -24.01 8.76
C PHE A 174 7.90 -23.33 8.57
N ALA A 175 6.85 -24.14 8.37
CA ALA A 175 5.47 -23.68 8.38
C ALA A 175 4.91 -23.63 9.82
N ALA A 176 3.95 -22.74 10.08
CA ALA A 176 3.16 -22.72 11.30
C ALA A 176 1.92 -23.61 11.11
N MET A 177 1.74 -24.64 11.93
CA MET A 177 0.72 -25.67 11.72
C MET A 177 -0.47 -25.56 12.67
N GLY A 178 -0.29 -25.07 13.90
CA GLY A 178 -1.30 -25.14 14.96
C GLY A 178 -2.38 -24.07 14.87
N LEU A 179 -2.03 -22.84 14.50
CA LEU A 179 -2.99 -21.70 14.51
C LEU A 179 -4.16 -21.86 13.55
N SER A 180 -3.95 -22.41 12.35
CA SER A 180 -5.01 -22.46 11.32
C SER A 180 -6.18 -23.38 11.72
N PRO A 181 -5.97 -24.61 12.28
CA PRO A 181 -7.04 -25.42 12.82
C PRO A 181 -7.83 -24.71 13.92
N GLN A 182 -7.14 -24.08 14.88
CA GLN A 182 -7.78 -23.37 15.98
C GLN A 182 -8.62 -22.18 15.48
N LEU A 183 -8.15 -21.42 14.49
CA LEU A 183 -8.94 -20.35 13.88
C LEU A 183 -10.25 -20.88 13.28
N ALA A 184 -10.20 -22.06 12.62
CA ALA A 184 -11.41 -22.71 12.11
C ALA A 184 -12.36 -23.13 13.24
N GLU A 185 -11.84 -23.69 14.34
CA GLU A 185 -12.61 -24.05 15.53
C GLU A 185 -13.28 -22.83 16.20
N LEU A 186 -12.61 -21.67 16.17
CA LEU A 186 -13.15 -20.38 16.64
C LEU A 186 -14.20 -19.77 15.69
N GLY A 187 -14.51 -20.43 14.56
CA GLY A 187 -15.53 -20.02 13.60
C GLY A 187 -15.04 -19.11 12.47
N PHE A 188 -13.71 -18.92 12.33
CA PHE A 188 -13.17 -18.19 11.19
C PHE A 188 -13.27 -19.03 9.90
N ARG A 189 -13.70 -18.37 8.82
CA ARG A 189 -13.71 -18.98 7.49
C ARG A 189 -12.31 -19.00 6.90
N ILE A 190 -11.69 -20.16 6.96
CA ILE A 190 -10.34 -20.38 6.45
C ILE A 190 -10.45 -20.83 4.99
N GLY A 191 -9.71 -20.18 4.13
CA GLY A 191 -9.54 -20.56 2.73
C GLY A 191 -8.06 -20.74 2.41
N ARG A 192 -7.76 -21.12 1.16
CA ARG A 192 -6.40 -21.38 0.73
C ARG A 192 -6.06 -20.56 -0.51
N LEU A 193 -4.92 -19.88 -0.47
CA LEU A 193 -4.39 -19.07 -1.56
C LEU A 193 -3.00 -19.57 -1.97
N LYS A 194 -2.58 -19.22 -3.18
CA LYS A 194 -1.23 -19.48 -3.65
C LYS A 194 -0.55 -18.19 -4.08
N THR A 195 0.77 -18.15 -3.90
CA THR A 195 1.66 -17.19 -4.56
C THR A 195 2.88 -17.92 -5.10
N GLY A 196 3.80 -17.22 -5.74
CA GLY A 196 4.99 -17.82 -6.29
C GLY A 196 6.15 -16.84 -6.37
N THR A 197 7.34 -17.36 -6.63
CA THR A 197 8.55 -16.58 -6.78
C THR A 197 9.40 -17.06 -7.96
N CYS A 198 10.26 -16.19 -8.47
CA CYS A 198 11.21 -16.53 -9.52
C CYS A 198 12.38 -17.35 -8.97
N PRO A 199 13.10 -18.10 -9.81
CA PRO A 199 14.42 -18.63 -9.45
C PRO A 199 15.38 -17.47 -9.10
N ARG A 200 16.48 -17.75 -8.39
CA ARG A 200 17.60 -16.82 -8.20
C ARG A 200 18.74 -17.27 -9.08
N LEU A 201 19.28 -16.33 -9.82
CA LEU A 201 20.38 -16.58 -10.75
C LEU A 201 21.71 -16.10 -10.16
N ASP A 202 22.79 -16.80 -10.48
CA ASP A 202 24.15 -16.31 -10.22
C ASP A 202 24.51 -15.22 -11.24
N GLY A 203 24.58 -13.97 -10.80
CA GLY A 203 24.88 -12.82 -11.65
C GLY A 203 26.22 -12.89 -12.38
N ARG A 204 27.19 -13.68 -11.88
CA ARG A 204 28.49 -13.89 -12.54
C ARG A 204 28.39 -14.72 -13.82
N THR A 205 27.26 -15.42 -14.00
CA THR A 205 27.00 -16.29 -15.15
C THR A 205 26.09 -15.63 -16.20
N ILE A 206 25.72 -14.38 -16.00
CA ILE A 206 24.86 -13.58 -16.89
C ILE A 206 25.73 -12.75 -17.83
N ASP A 207 25.43 -12.76 -19.12
CA ASP A 207 26.05 -11.87 -20.11
C ASP A 207 25.29 -10.53 -20.19
N TYR A 208 25.67 -9.59 -19.32
CA TYR A 208 25.07 -8.27 -19.27
C TYR A 208 25.33 -7.42 -20.51
N SER A 209 26.39 -7.71 -21.27
CA SER A 209 26.72 -6.94 -22.48
C SER A 209 25.70 -7.07 -23.60
N ALA A 210 24.92 -8.16 -23.57
CA ALA A 210 23.85 -8.45 -24.52
C ALA A 210 22.50 -7.80 -24.13
N LEU A 211 22.42 -7.11 -22.98
CA LEU A 211 21.16 -6.69 -22.34
C LEU A 211 21.00 -5.16 -22.34
N GLU A 212 19.74 -4.72 -22.33
CA GLU A 212 19.41 -3.30 -22.20
C GLU A 212 19.54 -2.87 -20.73
N ILE A 213 20.26 -1.79 -20.48
CA ILE A 213 20.45 -1.21 -19.15
C ILE A 213 19.26 -0.34 -18.79
N GLN A 214 18.73 -0.51 -17.58
CA GLN A 214 17.72 0.37 -17.00
C GLN A 214 18.27 1.06 -15.76
N PRO A 215 18.71 2.34 -15.88
CA PRO A 215 19.22 3.11 -14.74
C PRO A 215 18.11 3.56 -13.81
N GLY A 216 18.49 4.03 -12.61
CA GLY A 216 17.62 4.80 -11.72
C GLY A 216 17.39 6.21 -12.23
N ASP A 217 16.48 6.93 -11.59
CA ASP A 217 16.26 8.36 -11.86
C ASP A 217 17.30 9.21 -11.09
N GLU A 218 17.70 10.32 -11.68
CA GLU A 218 18.60 11.31 -11.06
C GLU A 218 17.90 12.68 -10.97
N PRO A 219 17.80 13.27 -9.77
CA PRO A 219 18.15 12.70 -8.46
C PRO A 219 17.21 11.56 -8.05
N PRO A 220 17.69 10.62 -7.19
CA PRO A 220 16.85 9.49 -6.73
C PRO A 220 15.62 9.97 -5.96
N PRO A 221 14.38 9.57 -6.34
CA PRO A 221 13.17 10.02 -5.65
C PRO A 221 12.95 9.26 -4.33
N ALA A 222 13.21 9.91 -3.19
CA ALA A 222 12.98 9.34 -1.87
C ALA A 222 11.50 9.04 -1.61
N PHE A 223 11.20 7.94 -0.91
CA PHE A 223 9.84 7.60 -0.48
C PHE A 223 9.39 8.43 0.72
N SER A 224 10.24 8.53 1.74
CA SER A 224 9.89 9.26 2.95
C SER A 224 10.05 10.77 2.75
N PHE A 225 9.06 11.56 3.18
CA PHE A 225 9.20 13.02 3.27
C PHE A 225 10.13 13.43 4.43
N ARG A 226 10.56 12.47 5.26
CA ARG A 226 11.55 12.63 6.32
C ARG A 226 12.98 12.48 5.80
N THR A 227 13.18 11.84 4.66
CA THR A 227 14.47 11.70 3.96
C THR A 227 14.78 12.98 3.17
N ARG A 228 15.96 13.57 3.39
CA ARG A 228 16.40 14.81 2.70
C ARG A 228 16.93 14.53 1.31
N ALA A 229 17.82 13.56 1.20
CA ALA A 229 18.44 13.15 -0.07
C ALA A 229 18.90 11.70 0.04
N ILE A 230 19.02 11.05 -1.13
CA ILE A 230 19.65 9.74 -1.28
C ILE A 230 20.93 9.95 -2.09
N GLU A 231 22.08 9.85 -1.42
CA GLU A 231 23.40 10.18 -2.00
C GLU A 231 24.16 8.94 -2.49
N ARG A 232 23.58 7.74 -2.32
CA ARG A 232 24.23 6.49 -2.73
C ARG A 232 24.19 6.30 -4.22
N GLU A 233 25.30 5.79 -4.78
CA GLU A 233 25.36 5.29 -6.14
C GLU A 233 24.27 4.24 -6.39
N GLN A 234 23.54 4.37 -7.49
CA GLN A 234 22.49 3.47 -7.89
C GLN A 234 23.03 2.30 -8.72
N ILE A 235 22.44 1.12 -8.56
CA ILE A 235 22.76 -0.08 -9.33
C ILE A 235 21.66 -0.27 -10.38
N PRO A 236 21.99 -0.34 -11.69
CA PRO A 236 20.98 -0.52 -12.73
C PRO A 236 20.37 -1.92 -12.71
N CYS A 237 19.12 -2.03 -13.15
CA CYS A 237 18.55 -3.28 -13.60
C CYS A 237 18.83 -3.50 -15.08
N HIS A 238 18.66 -4.73 -15.56
CA HIS A 238 18.81 -5.08 -16.96
C HIS A 238 17.52 -5.70 -17.50
N LEU A 239 17.25 -5.51 -18.79
CA LEU A 239 16.06 -6.03 -19.44
C LEU A 239 16.43 -7.12 -20.44
N THR A 240 15.62 -8.18 -20.43
CA THR A 240 15.62 -9.23 -21.45
C THR A 240 14.18 -9.69 -21.69
N TYR A 241 14.01 -10.70 -22.54
CA TYR A 241 12.68 -11.16 -22.95
C TYR A 241 12.66 -12.68 -23.12
N THR A 242 11.54 -13.31 -22.82
CA THR A 242 11.27 -14.67 -23.30
C THR A 242 11.20 -14.68 -24.84
N ASN A 243 11.34 -15.84 -25.45
CA ASN A 243 11.28 -16.02 -26.90
C ASN A 243 10.50 -17.30 -27.26
N ALA A 244 10.36 -17.61 -28.54
CA ALA A 244 9.63 -18.77 -29.02
C ALA A 244 10.13 -20.08 -28.40
N ARG A 245 11.45 -20.25 -28.30
CA ARG A 245 12.09 -21.43 -27.69
C ARG A 245 11.75 -21.55 -26.20
N THR A 246 11.78 -20.44 -25.47
CA THR A 246 11.33 -20.40 -24.05
C THR A 246 9.89 -20.87 -23.92
N HIS A 247 9.01 -20.38 -24.82
CA HIS A 247 7.59 -20.74 -24.80
C HIS A 247 7.34 -22.21 -25.17
N GLU A 248 8.11 -22.78 -26.11
CA GLU A 248 8.06 -24.21 -26.45
C GLU A 248 8.44 -25.09 -25.26
N ILE A 249 9.55 -24.79 -24.56
CA ILE A 249 9.99 -25.51 -23.38
C ILE A 249 8.88 -25.51 -22.31
N ILE A 250 8.28 -24.35 -22.06
CA ILE A 250 7.20 -24.23 -21.06
C ILE A 250 5.98 -25.03 -21.47
N ARG A 251 5.53 -24.95 -22.75
CA ARG A 251 4.38 -25.70 -23.24
C ARG A 251 4.61 -27.20 -23.21
N GLY A 252 5.84 -27.64 -23.57
CA GLY A 252 6.20 -29.06 -23.57
C GLY A 252 6.29 -29.69 -22.18
N ALA A 253 6.29 -28.88 -21.11
CA ALA A 253 6.36 -29.36 -19.74
C ALA A 253 5.11 -28.96 -18.92
N ILE A 254 4.03 -28.54 -19.55
CA ILE A 254 2.85 -28.01 -18.86
C ILE A 254 2.14 -29.06 -18.00
N ASP A 255 2.18 -30.32 -18.37
CA ASP A 255 1.66 -31.48 -17.64
C ASP A 255 2.45 -31.73 -16.33
N ARG A 256 3.69 -31.24 -16.26
CA ARG A 256 4.56 -31.31 -15.09
C ARG A 256 4.43 -30.09 -14.17
N SER A 257 3.57 -29.14 -14.51
CA SER A 257 3.25 -27.98 -13.66
C SER A 257 2.23 -28.37 -12.60
N PRO A 258 2.51 -28.13 -11.29
CA PRO A 258 1.55 -28.45 -10.22
C PRO A 258 0.26 -27.64 -10.32
N ILE A 259 0.25 -26.51 -11.05
CA ILE A 259 -0.92 -25.70 -11.32
C ILE A 259 -1.81 -26.36 -12.38
N TYR A 260 -1.23 -26.82 -13.49
CA TYR A 260 -1.97 -27.37 -14.62
C TYR A 260 -2.31 -28.85 -14.45
N SER A 261 -1.57 -29.58 -13.63
CA SER A 261 -1.88 -30.97 -13.23
C SER A 261 -2.97 -31.08 -12.16
N GLY A 262 -3.43 -29.94 -11.58
CA GLY A 262 -4.46 -29.91 -10.54
C GLY A 262 -3.96 -30.26 -9.13
N VAL A 263 -2.64 -30.39 -8.91
CA VAL A 263 -2.04 -30.54 -7.55
C VAL A 263 -2.29 -29.27 -6.73
N ILE A 264 -2.08 -28.10 -7.32
CA ILE A 264 -2.44 -26.81 -6.73
C ILE A 264 -3.87 -26.48 -7.16
N GLN A 265 -4.81 -26.47 -6.21
CA GLN A 265 -6.20 -26.12 -6.44
C GLN A 265 -6.53 -24.66 -6.05
N SER A 266 -5.68 -24.05 -5.24
CA SER A 266 -5.85 -22.68 -4.78
C SER A 266 -5.58 -21.65 -5.86
N ARG A 267 -6.30 -20.52 -5.80
CA ARG A 267 -6.14 -19.44 -6.77
C ARG A 267 -4.95 -18.57 -6.45
N GLY A 268 -4.21 -18.19 -7.49
CA GLY A 268 -3.11 -17.24 -7.42
C GLY A 268 -3.51 -15.82 -7.82
N PRO A 269 -2.63 -14.83 -7.61
CA PRO A 269 -2.91 -13.43 -7.94
C PRO A 269 -2.99 -13.22 -9.45
N ARG A 270 -4.07 -12.61 -9.92
CA ARG A 270 -4.36 -12.33 -11.34
C ARG A 270 -3.26 -11.51 -12.03
N TYR A 271 -2.66 -10.57 -11.30
CA TYR A 271 -1.70 -9.60 -11.85
C TYR A 271 -0.23 -9.94 -11.59
N CYS A 272 0.04 -11.11 -11.04
CA CYS A 272 1.37 -11.71 -10.96
C CYS A 272 1.27 -13.18 -11.35
N PRO A 273 0.84 -13.47 -12.59
CA PRO A 273 0.74 -14.84 -13.06
C PRO A 273 2.14 -15.44 -13.15
N SER A 274 2.23 -16.74 -12.98
CA SER A 274 3.45 -17.48 -13.29
C SER A 274 3.81 -17.35 -14.77
N VAL A 275 5.05 -17.63 -15.14
CA VAL A 275 5.45 -17.55 -16.56
C VAL A 275 4.68 -18.57 -17.41
N GLU A 276 4.39 -19.75 -16.86
CA GLU A 276 3.54 -20.75 -17.52
C GLU A 276 2.12 -20.22 -17.76
N ASP A 277 1.53 -19.50 -16.79
CA ASP A 277 0.23 -18.84 -16.98
C ASP A 277 0.27 -17.77 -18.08
N LYS A 278 1.35 -16.97 -18.15
CA LYS A 278 1.51 -15.95 -19.19
C LYS A 278 1.56 -16.60 -20.59
N VAL A 279 2.38 -17.63 -20.74
CA VAL A 279 2.58 -18.34 -22.01
C VAL A 279 1.31 -19.04 -22.48
N MET A 280 0.53 -19.60 -21.52
CA MET A 280 -0.71 -20.31 -21.85
C MET A 280 -1.88 -19.39 -22.14
N ARG A 281 -2.01 -18.27 -21.39
CA ARG A 281 -3.12 -17.32 -21.55
C ARG A 281 -2.92 -16.32 -22.69
N PHE A 282 -1.67 -15.94 -22.96
CA PHE A 282 -1.32 -14.93 -23.98
C PHE A 282 -0.50 -15.57 -25.10
N ARG A 283 -1.07 -16.57 -25.74
CA ARG A 283 -0.42 -17.39 -26.81
C ARG A 283 0.05 -16.54 -27.99
N ASP A 284 -0.64 -15.44 -28.28
CA ASP A 284 -0.34 -14.53 -29.39
C ASP A 284 0.82 -13.57 -29.08
N LYS A 285 1.34 -13.57 -27.84
CA LYS A 285 2.50 -12.76 -27.47
C LYS A 285 3.78 -13.51 -27.78
N GLU A 286 4.59 -12.96 -28.66
CA GLU A 286 5.88 -13.54 -29.06
C GLU A 286 6.89 -13.55 -27.93
N ARG A 287 6.80 -12.57 -27.01
CA ARG A 287 7.74 -12.40 -25.88
C ARG A 287 7.10 -11.77 -24.67
N HIS A 288 7.64 -12.06 -23.49
CA HIS A 288 7.34 -11.42 -22.23
C HIS A 288 8.60 -10.76 -21.66
N GLN A 289 8.46 -9.54 -21.16
CA GLN A 289 9.56 -8.77 -20.57
C GLN A 289 10.00 -9.38 -19.24
N ILE A 290 11.31 -9.37 -19.03
CA ILE A 290 11.98 -9.83 -17.81
C ILE A 290 12.91 -8.73 -17.34
N PHE A 291 12.85 -8.42 -16.05
CA PHE A 291 13.79 -7.52 -15.39
C PHE A 291 14.75 -8.35 -14.57
N LEU A 292 16.04 -8.19 -14.81
CA LEU A 292 17.09 -8.75 -13.96
C LEU A 292 17.38 -7.73 -12.86
N GLU A 293 16.89 -8.04 -11.67
CA GLU A 293 16.92 -7.17 -10.50
C GLU A 293 17.97 -7.69 -9.51
N PRO A 294 19.10 -7.01 -9.27
CA PRO A 294 20.06 -7.39 -8.23
C PRO A 294 19.36 -7.47 -6.86
N GLU A 295 19.67 -8.48 -6.05
CA GLU A 295 19.08 -8.63 -4.71
C GLU A 295 19.84 -7.86 -3.61
N GLY A 296 20.94 -7.18 -3.97
CA GLY A 296 21.74 -6.36 -3.07
C GLY A 296 23.06 -5.93 -3.69
N ARG A 297 23.86 -5.15 -2.93
CA ARG A 297 25.18 -4.66 -3.35
C ARG A 297 26.27 -5.72 -3.22
N GLU A 298 26.22 -6.46 -2.12
CA GLU A 298 27.25 -7.42 -1.74
C GLU A 298 26.84 -8.88 -2.02
N THR A 299 25.92 -9.07 -2.99
CA THR A 299 25.46 -10.39 -3.39
C THR A 299 25.50 -10.57 -4.90
N VAL A 300 25.76 -11.77 -5.34
CA VAL A 300 25.67 -12.16 -6.75
C VAL A 300 24.26 -12.63 -7.13
N GLU A 301 23.33 -12.71 -6.18
CA GLU A 301 21.96 -13.15 -6.45
C GLU A 301 21.20 -12.13 -7.29
N VAL A 302 20.61 -12.58 -8.40
CA VAL A 302 19.77 -11.79 -9.30
C VAL A 302 18.38 -12.39 -9.37
N TYR A 303 17.38 -11.54 -9.22
CA TYR A 303 15.95 -11.90 -9.33
C TYR A 303 15.45 -11.61 -10.75
N PRO A 304 15.14 -12.63 -11.58
CA PRO A 304 14.61 -12.43 -12.93
C PRO A 304 13.08 -12.17 -12.87
N ASN A 305 12.70 -10.95 -12.52
CA ASN A 305 11.30 -10.56 -12.37
C ASN A 305 10.54 -10.76 -13.69
N GLY A 306 9.51 -11.58 -13.63
CA GLY A 306 8.74 -12.01 -14.80
C GLY A 306 8.79 -13.52 -15.05
N LEU A 307 9.75 -14.23 -14.43
CA LEU A 307 9.92 -15.68 -14.52
C LEU A 307 9.45 -16.46 -13.28
N SER A 308 8.47 -15.91 -12.51
CA SER A 308 7.87 -16.69 -11.42
C SER A 308 7.30 -18.00 -11.96
N THR A 309 7.69 -19.12 -11.34
CA THR A 309 7.33 -20.46 -11.85
C THR A 309 7.30 -21.49 -10.74
N SER A 310 6.52 -22.54 -10.95
CA SER A 310 6.53 -23.76 -10.15
C SER A 310 6.92 -25.02 -10.94
N LEU A 311 7.38 -24.86 -12.17
CA LEU A 311 7.86 -25.95 -13.00
C LEU A 311 9.03 -26.71 -12.35
N PRO A 312 9.29 -27.98 -12.71
CA PRO A 312 10.44 -28.73 -12.21
C PRO A 312 11.76 -28.05 -12.52
N LEU A 313 12.79 -28.29 -11.70
CA LEU A 313 14.08 -27.60 -11.80
C LEU A 313 14.78 -27.78 -13.16
N ASP A 314 14.71 -28.98 -13.77
CA ASP A 314 15.24 -29.23 -15.11
C ASP A 314 14.60 -28.33 -16.18
N VAL A 315 13.29 -28.11 -16.08
CA VAL A 315 12.54 -27.21 -16.98
C VAL A 315 12.90 -25.77 -16.69
N GLN A 316 13.07 -25.38 -15.42
CA GLN A 316 13.51 -24.02 -15.06
C GLN A 316 14.90 -23.72 -15.64
N ILE A 317 15.85 -24.65 -15.57
CA ILE A 317 17.19 -24.49 -16.16
C ILE A 317 17.10 -24.34 -17.69
N ALA A 318 16.36 -25.23 -18.37
CA ALA A 318 16.20 -25.16 -19.81
C ALA A 318 15.51 -23.86 -20.27
N MET A 319 14.45 -23.45 -19.55
CA MET A 319 13.73 -22.19 -19.80
C MET A 319 14.63 -20.97 -19.63
N VAL A 320 15.35 -20.86 -18.52
CA VAL A 320 16.24 -19.72 -18.23
C VAL A 320 17.33 -19.64 -19.29
N ARG A 321 18.00 -20.77 -19.62
CA ARG A 321 19.09 -20.80 -20.59
C ARG A 321 18.66 -20.60 -22.05
N SER A 322 17.36 -20.60 -22.35
CA SER A 322 16.83 -20.23 -23.66
C SER A 322 16.71 -18.71 -23.88
N ILE A 323 16.94 -17.89 -22.85
CA ILE A 323 16.73 -16.44 -22.85
C ILE A 323 18.06 -15.73 -23.16
N LYS A 324 18.00 -14.69 -24.02
CA LYS A 324 19.16 -13.89 -24.40
C LYS A 324 19.88 -13.32 -23.18
N GLY A 325 21.21 -13.52 -23.11
CA GLY A 325 22.08 -13.12 -22.01
C GLY A 325 22.06 -14.06 -20.79
N LEU A 326 21.23 -15.12 -20.83
CA LEU A 326 21.09 -16.11 -19.75
C LEU A 326 21.50 -17.52 -20.21
N GLU A 327 22.13 -17.68 -21.36
CA GLU A 327 22.46 -18.97 -21.98
C GLU A 327 23.35 -19.85 -21.10
N ARG A 328 24.16 -19.23 -20.25
CA ARG A 328 25.04 -19.89 -19.29
C ARG A 328 24.62 -19.68 -17.85
N ALA A 329 23.45 -19.06 -17.62
CA ALA A 329 23.00 -18.73 -16.28
C ALA A 329 22.81 -19.97 -15.39
N GLU A 330 23.26 -19.85 -14.16
CA GLU A 330 23.11 -20.86 -13.12
C GLU A 330 22.04 -20.45 -12.14
N ILE A 331 21.20 -21.41 -11.75
CA ILE A 331 20.14 -21.22 -10.76
C ILE A 331 20.69 -21.53 -9.36
N MET A 332 20.85 -20.52 -8.52
CA MET A 332 21.25 -20.67 -7.12
C MET A 332 20.12 -21.20 -6.23
N ARG A 333 18.88 -20.77 -6.53
CA ARG A 333 17.65 -21.20 -5.83
C ARG A 333 16.55 -21.42 -6.86
N PRO A 334 15.82 -22.54 -6.82
CA PRO A 334 14.69 -22.74 -7.73
C PRO A 334 13.57 -21.75 -7.46
N GLY A 335 12.82 -21.41 -8.51
CA GLY A 335 11.50 -20.82 -8.37
C GLY A 335 10.52 -21.82 -7.79
N TYR A 336 9.50 -21.37 -7.06
CA TYR A 336 8.50 -22.24 -6.45
C TYR A 336 7.15 -21.53 -6.33
N ALA A 337 6.08 -22.32 -6.24
CA ALA A 337 4.81 -21.82 -5.74
C ALA A 337 4.68 -22.19 -4.25
N ILE A 338 3.95 -21.38 -3.51
CA ILE A 338 3.58 -21.66 -2.13
C ILE A 338 2.08 -21.50 -1.95
N GLU A 339 1.44 -22.51 -1.38
CA GLU A 339 0.08 -22.47 -0.87
C GLU A 339 0.09 -22.19 0.63
N TYR A 340 -0.87 -21.42 1.09
CA TYR A 340 -1.00 -21.06 2.51
C TYR A 340 -2.46 -20.75 2.85
N ASP A 341 -2.81 -20.88 4.13
CA ASP A 341 -4.15 -20.57 4.61
C ASP A 341 -4.31 -19.06 4.85
N PHE A 342 -5.51 -18.54 4.58
CA PHE A 342 -5.94 -17.18 4.88
C PHE A 342 -7.32 -17.19 5.54
N SER A 343 -7.64 -16.14 6.28
CA SER A 343 -8.98 -15.92 6.86
C SER A 343 -9.77 -14.95 6.00
N ASP A 344 -11.07 -15.19 5.85
CA ASP A 344 -11.97 -14.29 5.11
C ASP A 344 -12.03 -12.91 5.79
N PRO A 345 -11.50 -11.84 5.16
CA PRO A 345 -11.43 -10.52 5.77
C PRO A 345 -12.78 -9.85 6.01
N THR A 346 -13.89 -10.38 5.47
CA THR A 346 -15.23 -9.88 5.80
C THR A 346 -15.64 -10.19 7.25
N GLN A 347 -14.88 -11.05 7.95
CA GLN A 347 -15.04 -11.31 9.38
C GLN A 347 -14.26 -10.30 10.27
N LEU A 348 -13.67 -9.27 9.67
CA LEU A 348 -13.02 -8.17 10.37
C LEU A 348 -13.91 -6.92 10.40
N ALA A 349 -13.75 -6.15 11.46
CA ALA A 349 -14.20 -4.77 11.52
C ALA A 349 -13.24 -3.87 10.70
N ALA A 350 -13.63 -2.63 10.43
CA ALA A 350 -12.77 -1.67 9.74
C ALA A 350 -11.52 -1.24 10.55
N SER A 351 -11.48 -1.56 11.84
CA SER A 351 -10.32 -1.46 12.73
C SER A 351 -9.28 -2.57 12.49
N LEU A 352 -9.61 -3.60 11.70
CA LEU A 352 -8.91 -4.88 11.54
C LEU A 352 -9.02 -5.81 12.76
N GLU A 353 -9.80 -5.45 13.77
CA GLU A 353 -10.18 -6.36 14.85
C GLU A 353 -11.17 -7.41 14.31
N THR A 354 -11.08 -8.64 14.81
CA THR A 354 -11.99 -9.70 14.42
C THR A 354 -13.37 -9.51 15.06
N LYS A 355 -14.43 -9.85 14.33
CA LYS A 355 -15.82 -9.80 14.85
C LYS A 355 -16.15 -10.94 15.81
N LEU A 356 -15.33 -12.01 15.83
CA LEU A 356 -15.59 -13.23 16.60
C LEU A 356 -14.87 -13.26 17.94
N VAL A 357 -13.67 -12.67 18.03
CA VAL A 357 -12.82 -12.70 19.22
C VAL A 357 -12.35 -11.28 19.51
N ARG A 358 -12.74 -10.73 20.65
CA ARG A 358 -12.34 -9.39 21.08
C ARG A 358 -10.83 -9.33 21.33
N GLY A 359 -10.20 -8.21 20.95
CA GLY A 359 -8.76 -7.99 21.12
C GLY A 359 -7.89 -8.74 20.12
N LEU A 360 -8.48 -9.54 19.22
CA LEU A 360 -7.75 -10.26 18.18
C LEU A 360 -7.79 -9.47 16.85
N PHE A 361 -6.62 -9.14 16.29
CA PHE A 361 -6.46 -8.38 15.05
C PHE A 361 -5.74 -9.22 14.00
N PHE A 362 -6.13 -9.05 12.73
CA PHE A 362 -5.44 -9.70 11.60
C PHE A 362 -4.88 -8.65 10.65
N ALA A 363 -3.67 -8.88 10.14
CA ALA A 363 -3.05 -8.00 9.15
C ALA A 363 -2.17 -8.76 8.13
N GLY A 364 -2.10 -8.21 6.93
CA GLY A 364 -1.26 -8.72 5.85
C GLY A 364 -1.89 -9.89 5.09
N GLN A 365 -1.09 -10.87 4.71
CA GLN A 365 -1.51 -11.98 3.85
C GLN A 365 -2.58 -12.87 4.48
N LEU A 366 -2.66 -12.93 5.80
CA LEU A 366 -3.74 -13.61 6.52
C LEU A 366 -5.12 -13.11 6.10
N ASN A 367 -5.24 -11.83 5.70
CA ASN A 367 -6.45 -11.21 5.17
C ASN A 367 -6.61 -11.38 3.65
N GLY A 368 -5.84 -12.28 3.03
CA GLY A 368 -5.93 -12.57 1.60
C GLY A 368 -5.33 -11.50 0.68
N THR A 369 -4.45 -10.65 1.17
CA THR A 369 -3.68 -9.71 0.33
C THR A 369 -2.36 -10.31 -0.15
N THR A 370 -1.79 -9.80 -1.25
CA THR A 370 -0.44 -10.14 -1.69
C THR A 370 0.34 -8.86 -2.03
N GLY A 371 1.29 -8.52 -1.18
CA GLY A 371 2.19 -7.38 -1.37
C GLY A 371 2.74 -6.89 -0.05
N TYR A 372 3.98 -6.40 -0.06
CA TYR A 372 4.66 -5.88 1.12
C TYR A 372 3.96 -4.63 1.66
N GLU A 373 3.54 -3.76 0.76
CA GLU A 373 2.93 -2.46 1.04
C GLU A 373 1.51 -2.62 1.61
N GLU A 374 0.73 -3.57 1.05
CA GLU A 374 -0.59 -3.91 1.58
C GLU A 374 -0.49 -4.51 2.99
N ALA A 375 0.55 -5.33 3.23
CA ALA A 375 0.80 -5.92 4.53
C ALA A 375 1.22 -4.85 5.56
N ALA A 376 2.14 -3.97 5.19
CA ALA A 376 2.60 -2.86 6.02
C ALA A 376 1.46 -1.90 6.41
N ALA A 377 0.63 -1.51 5.44
CA ALA A 377 -0.52 -0.65 5.65
C ALA A 377 -1.51 -1.24 6.67
N GLN A 378 -1.84 -2.52 6.52
CA GLN A 378 -2.71 -3.23 7.46
C GLN A 378 -2.06 -3.36 8.84
N GLY A 379 -0.76 -3.70 8.88
CA GLY A 379 -0.01 -3.80 10.13
C GLY A 379 -0.03 -2.49 10.91
N LEU A 380 0.23 -1.37 10.26
CA LEU A 380 0.20 -0.05 10.87
C LEU A 380 -1.16 0.25 11.52
N ILE A 381 -2.26 0.03 10.80
CA ILE A 381 -3.62 0.28 11.31
C ILE A 381 -3.99 -0.70 12.42
N ALA A 382 -3.63 -1.98 12.31
CA ALA A 382 -3.86 -2.96 13.36
C ALA A 382 -3.08 -2.62 14.65
N GLY A 383 -1.81 -2.20 14.53
CA GLY A 383 -0.99 -1.76 15.67
C GLY A 383 -1.56 -0.53 16.36
N ILE A 384 -1.97 0.48 15.58
CA ILE A 384 -2.66 1.67 16.11
C ILE A 384 -3.91 1.27 16.89
N ASN A 385 -4.76 0.43 16.30
CA ASN A 385 -6.05 0.09 16.89
C ASN A 385 -5.92 -0.88 18.07
N ALA A 386 -4.95 -1.77 18.08
CA ALA A 386 -4.66 -2.61 19.24
C ALA A 386 -4.19 -1.76 20.44
N ALA A 387 -3.30 -0.79 20.23
CA ALA A 387 -2.88 0.13 21.29
C ALA A 387 -4.03 0.99 21.83
N ARG A 388 -4.94 1.43 20.96
CA ARG A 388 -6.14 2.18 21.36
C ARG A 388 -7.14 1.31 22.11
N ALA A 389 -7.36 0.07 21.66
CA ALA A 389 -8.25 -0.87 22.32
C ALA A 389 -7.84 -1.15 23.78
N VAL A 390 -6.53 -1.29 24.04
CA VAL A 390 -5.99 -1.44 25.42
C VAL A 390 -6.35 -0.24 26.30
N ARG A 391 -6.42 0.97 25.73
CA ARG A 391 -6.75 2.21 26.44
C ARG A 391 -8.27 2.50 26.51
N GLY A 392 -9.10 1.66 25.90
CA GLY A 392 -10.54 1.93 25.78
C GLY A 392 -10.87 3.12 24.87
N GLU A 393 -9.95 3.48 23.96
CA GLU A 393 -10.14 4.59 23.03
C GLU A 393 -10.83 4.14 21.73
N PRO A 394 -11.60 5.01 21.08
CA PRO A 394 -12.23 4.68 19.79
C PRO A 394 -11.22 4.30 18.72
N ALA A 395 -11.55 3.33 17.86
CA ALA A 395 -10.69 2.89 16.78
C ALA A 395 -10.46 4.00 15.72
N VAL A 396 -9.25 4.04 15.16
CA VAL A 396 -8.93 4.83 13.98
C VAL A 396 -9.35 4.06 12.73
N VAL A 397 -10.22 4.67 11.95
CA VAL A 397 -10.71 4.13 10.68
C VAL A 397 -10.56 5.20 9.62
N LEU A 398 -9.70 4.94 8.63
CA LEU A 398 -9.52 5.82 7.48
C LEU A 398 -10.62 5.57 6.45
N ARG A 399 -11.21 6.65 5.94
CA ARG A 399 -12.23 6.56 4.90
C ARG A 399 -11.59 6.43 3.52
N ARG A 400 -12.39 5.99 2.54
CA ARG A 400 -11.98 5.82 1.14
C ARG A 400 -11.58 7.14 0.44
N ASP A 401 -12.09 8.27 0.92
CA ASP A 401 -11.76 9.61 0.44
C ASP A 401 -10.53 10.22 1.13
N GLU A 402 -10.04 9.61 2.21
CA GLU A 402 -8.90 10.08 3.00
C GLU A 402 -7.59 9.39 2.63
N ALA A 403 -7.64 8.09 2.30
CA ALA A 403 -6.43 7.31 2.07
C ALA A 403 -6.65 6.06 1.20
N TYR A 404 -5.61 5.66 0.45
CA TYR A 404 -5.53 4.34 -0.17
C TYR A 404 -5.57 3.21 0.87
N ILE A 405 -5.02 3.44 2.06
CA ILE A 405 -5.14 2.53 3.22
C ILE A 405 -6.62 2.33 3.56
N GLY A 406 -7.42 3.40 3.55
CA GLY A 406 -8.87 3.33 3.75
C GLY A 406 -9.58 2.54 2.65
N VAL A 407 -9.19 2.75 1.38
CA VAL A 407 -9.73 1.98 0.24
C VAL A 407 -9.38 0.50 0.39
N LEU A 408 -8.14 0.17 0.74
CA LEU A 408 -7.66 -1.21 0.96
C LEU A 408 -8.49 -1.93 2.03
N ILE A 409 -8.60 -1.34 3.20
CA ILE A 409 -9.29 -1.96 4.34
C ILE A 409 -10.79 -2.08 4.07
N ASP A 410 -11.42 -1.02 3.55
CA ASP A 410 -12.85 -1.06 3.23
C ASP A 410 -13.17 -2.12 2.16
N ASP A 411 -12.37 -2.25 1.11
CA ASP A 411 -12.54 -3.31 0.10
C ASP A 411 -12.46 -4.71 0.76
N LEU A 412 -11.48 -4.95 1.63
CA LEU A 412 -11.29 -6.24 2.30
C LEU A 412 -12.48 -6.58 3.20
N VAL A 413 -12.87 -5.69 4.11
CA VAL A 413 -13.90 -5.99 5.11
C VAL A 413 -15.31 -5.97 4.55
N THR A 414 -15.52 -5.35 3.37
CA THR A 414 -16.83 -5.18 2.72
C THR A 414 -17.04 -6.17 1.58
N ARG A 415 -16.04 -6.31 0.70
CA ARG A 415 -16.12 -7.12 -0.53
C ARG A 415 -15.40 -8.45 -0.42
N GLY A 416 -14.50 -8.57 0.57
CA GLY A 416 -13.58 -9.70 0.62
C GLY A 416 -12.58 -9.69 -0.53
N ILE A 417 -11.98 -10.84 -0.80
CA ILE A 417 -10.94 -10.97 -1.84
C ILE A 417 -11.50 -11.36 -3.22
N GLY A 418 -12.80 -11.68 -3.35
CA GLY A 418 -13.42 -12.06 -4.62
C GLY A 418 -12.89 -13.36 -5.24
N GLY A 419 -12.31 -14.24 -4.42
CA GLY A 419 -11.78 -15.55 -4.82
C GLY A 419 -10.36 -15.52 -5.41
N GLU A 420 -9.68 -14.38 -5.40
CA GLU A 420 -8.26 -14.23 -5.76
C GLU A 420 -7.55 -13.29 -4.77
N PRO A 421 -6.23 -13.43 -4.54
CA PRO A 421 -5.51 -12.54 -3.64
C PRO A 421 -5.70 -11.06 -4.02
N TYR A 422 -6.07 -10.25 -3.03
CA TYR A 422 -6.27 -8.82 -3.23
C TYR A 422 -4.94 -8.09 -3.48
N ARG A 423 -4.96 -7.15 -4.42
CA ARG A 423 -3.87 -6.20 -4.68
C ARG A 423 -4.42 -4.79 -4.84
N MET A 424 -3.69 -3.82 -4.29
CA MET A 424 -3.99 -2.42 -4.49
C MET A 424 -3.56 -1.93 -5.87
N PHE A 425 -4.48 -1.27 -6.57
CA PHE A 425 -4.27 -0.57 -7.82
C PHE A 425 -4.96 0.79 -7.78
N THR A 426 -4.46 1.75 -8.56
CA THR A 426 -5.08 3.08 -8.65
C THR A 426 -6.51 3.06 -9.21
N SER A 427 -6.90 2.00 -9.91
CA SER A 427 -8.27 1.80 -10.38
C SER A 427 -9.28 1.46 -9.29
N ARG A 428 -8.82 1.04 -8.10
CA ARG A 428 -9.69 0.76 -6.95
C ARG A 428 -10.10 2.00 -6.19
N ALA A 429 -9.33 3.10 -6.33
CA ALA A 429 -9.63 4.37 -5.69
C ALA A 429 -10.47 5.26 -6.62
N GLU A 430 -11.71 5.50 -6.23
CA GLU A 430 -12.64 6.38 -6.93
C GLU A 430 -12.20 7.85 -6.89
N TYR A 431 -11.52 8.26 -5.80
CA TYR A 431 -11.06 9.64 -5.57
C TYR A 431 -9.54 9.78 -5.76
N ARG A 432 -8.94 9.06 -6.72
CA ARG A 432 -7.49 8.97 -6.90
C ARG A 432 -6.78 10.30 -7.18
N LEU A 433 -7.46 11.35 -7.67
CA LEU A 433 -6.89 12.69 -7.81
C LEU A 433 -6.75 13.40 -6.45
N LEU A 434 -7.59 13.06 -5.47
CA LEU A 434 -7.44 13.55 -4.10
C LEU A 434 -6.38 12.75 -3.34
N LEU A 435 -6.23 11.45 -3.66
CA LEU A 435 -5.38 10.49 -2.95
C LEU A 435 -4.01 10.29 -3.62
N ARG A 436 -3.41 11.37 -4.16
CA ARG A 436 -2.13 11.27 -4.85
C ARG A 436 -0.99 10.92 -3.90
N GLU A 437 0.07 10.34 -4.48
CA GLU A 437 1.30 10.02 -3.75
C GLU A 437 2.02 11.28 -3.24
N ASP A 438 2.00 12.36 -4.03
CA ASP A 438 2.68 13.62 -3.73
C ASP A 438 2.10 14.36 -2.52
N ASN A 439 0.80 14.20 -2.22
CA ASN A 439 0.11 14.91 -1.14
C ASN A 439 -0.23 14.04 0.09
N ALA A 440 0.30 12.84 0.19
CA ALA A 440 0.00 11.93 1.29
C ALA A 440 0.40 12.51 2.66
N ASP A 441 1.54 13.21 2.71
CA ASP A 441 2.03 13.91 3.89
C ASP A 441 1.03 14.98 4.39
N ARG A 442 0.51 15.80 3.50
CA ARG A 442 -0.49 16.84 3.86
C ARG A 442 -1.82 16.26 4.34
N ARG A 443 -2.22 15.09 3.82
CA ARG A 443 -3.47 14.43 4.22
C ARG A 443 -3.39 13.77 5.59
N LEU A 444 -2.27 13.12 5.93
CA LEU A 444 -2.21 12.17 7.03
C LEU A 444 -1.23 12.53 8.15
N SER A 445 -0.26 13.43 7.95
CA SER A 445 0.75 13.72 8.98
C SER A 445 0.17 14.33 10.26
N LYS A 446 -0.91 15.09 10.17
CA LYS A 446 -1.61 15.60 11.35
C LYS A 446 -2.14 14.45 12.21
N LEU A 447 -2.75 13.43 11.59
CA LEU A 447 -3.19 12.23 12.29
C LEU A 447 -2.01 11.48 12.90
N GLY A 448 -0.94 11.26 12.11
CA GLY A 448 0.28 10.60 12.59
C GLY A 448 0.89 11.27 13.83
N ASN A 449 0.93 12.60 13.84
CA ASN A 449 1.39 13.38 14.99
C ASN A 449 0.44 13.28 16.20
N THR A 450 -0.88 13.37 15.96
CA THR A 450 -1.89 13.21 17.04
C THR A 450 -1.80 11.84 17.71
N LEU A 451 -1.44 10.80 16.95
CA LEU A 451 -1.24 9.44 17.46
C LEU A 451 0.16 9.20 18.07
N ALA A 452 1.00 10.22 18.15
CA ALA A 452 2.40 10.13 18.61
C ALA A 452 3.27 9.15 17.78
N LEU A 453 2.91 8.88 16.54
CA LEU A 453 3.65 8.03 15.59
C LEU A 453 4.68 8.83 14.80
N LEU A 454 4.37 10.08 14.51
CA LEU A 454 5.20 11.03 13.79
C LEU A 454 5.69 12.10 14.77
N ASP A 455 7.00 12.36 14.78
CA ASP A 455 7.59 13.42 15.62
C ASP A 455 7.09 14.82 15.20
N SER A 456 7.07 15.73 16.17
CA SER A 456 6.55 17.08 15.99
C SER A 456 7.35 17.89 14.96
N ASP A 457 8.65 17.64 14.81
CA ASP A 457 9.49 18.35 13.85
C ASP A 457 9.17 17.91 12.42
N ALA A 458 8.92 16.62 12.18
CA ALA A 458 8.47 16.12 10.89
C ALA A 458 7.08 16.68 10.53
N ALA A 459 6.14 16.68 11.49
CA ALA A 459 4.81 17.26 11.30
C ALA A 459 4.90 18.77 10.98
N ARG A 460 5.75 19.51 11.68
CA ARG A 460 6.02 20.93 11.44
C ARG A 460 6.59 21.19 10.05
N ARG A 461 7.54 20.35 9.57
CA ARG A 461 8.08 20.46 8.20
C ARG A 461 6.99 20.31 7.16
N VAL A 462 6.06 19.37 7.33
CA VAL A 462 4.91 19.19 6.42
C VAL A 462 4.00 20.41 6.44
N GLN A 463 3.73 20.97 7.63
CA GLN A 463 2.94 22.20 7.76
C GLN A 463 3.59 23.38 7.03
N LEU A 464 4.89 23.60 7.23
CA LEU A 464 5.65 24.67 6.55
C LEU A 464 5.65 24.48 5.03
N LYS A 465 5.83 23.23 4.53
CA LYS A 465 5.69 22.91 3.12
C LYS A 465 4.32 23.34 2.59
N ALA A 466 3.24 22.96 3.28
CA ALA A 466 1.88 23.29 2.89
C ALA A 466 1.61 24.81 2.91
N GLU A 467 2.20 25.54 3.85
CA GLU A 467 2.11 27.01 3.93
C GLU A 467 2.85 27.67 2.76
N ARG A 468 4.06 27.19 2.42
CA ARG A 468 4.84 27.68 1.28
C ARG A 468 4.10 27.48 -0.04
N VAL A 469 3.56 26.27 -0.31
CA VAL A 469 2.79 25.98 -1.52
C VAL A 469 1.55 26.88 -1.62
N ARG A 470 0.80 27.04 -0.52
CA ARG A 470 -0.38 27.93 -0.50
C ARG A 470 0.00 29.41 -0.70
N GLY A 471 1.06 29.86 -0.05
CA GLY A 471 1.57 31.22 -0.20
C GLY A 471 1.96 31.51 -1.65
N GLU A 472 2.64 30.58 -2.29
CA GLU A 472 3.07 30.70 -3.68
C GLU A 472 1.87 30.65 -4.66
N PHE A 473 0.88 29.78 -4.41
CA PHE A 473 -0.38 29.77 -5.16
C PHE A 473 -1.07 31.15 -5.11
N ALA A 474 -1.20 31.74 -3.91
CA ALA A 474 -1.79 33.05 -3.71
C ALA A 474 -0.96 34.15 -4.42
N ARG A 475 0.37 34.10 -4.32
CA ARG A 475 1.28 35.05 -5.00
C ARG A 475 1.10 34.99 -6.52
N LEU A 476 1.16 33.79 -7.13
CA LEU A 476 0.99 33.62 -8.58
C LEU A 476 -0.41 34.03 -9.07
N SER A 477 -1.42 33.95 -8.21
CA SER A 477 -2.78 34.40 -8.50
C SER A 477 -2.91 35.93 -8.53
N ALA A 478 -2.01 36.63 -7.82
CA ALA A 478 -2.03 38.10 -7.71
C ALA A 478 -1.08 38.79 -8.70
N VAL A 479 0.03 38.15 -9.07
CA VAL A 479 1.11 38.74 -9.87
C VAL A 479 0.81 38.62 -11.36
N LEU A 480 1.06 39.69 -12.12
CA LEU A 480 0.95 39.72 -13.58
C LEU A 480 2.30 39.40 -14.24
N ALA A 481 2.31 38.45 -15.18
CA ALA A 481 3.39 38.25 -16.13
C ALA A 481 3.27 39.31 -17.25
N PRO A 482 4.33 40.06 -17.53
CA PRO A 482 4.27 41.13 -18.55
C PRO A 482 4.24 40.55 -19.97
N ALA A 483 3.51 41.18 -20.88
CA ALA A 483 3.54 40.86 -22.31
C ALA A 483 4.75 41.53 -22.98
N SER A 484 5.93 40.93 -22.82
CA SER A 484 7.17 41.41 -23.41
C SER A 484 7.77 40.37 -24.36
N ASP A 485 8.68 40.83 -25.25
CA ASP A 485 9.40 39.93 -26.16
C ASP A 485 10.18 38.84 -25.38
N ALA A 486 10.76 39.21 -24.24
CA ALA A 486 11.48 38.28 -23.38
C ALA A 486 10.57 37.20 -22.75
N THR A 487 9.36 37.61 -22.30
CA THR A 487 8.33 36.66 -21.81
C THR A 487 7.91 35.72 -22.95
N ASN A 488 7.62 36.27 -24.13
CA ASN A 488 7.16 35.49 -25.26
C ASN A 488 8.24 34.57 -25.83
N ALA A 489 9.52 34.92 -25.69
CA ALA A 489 10.63 34.02 -26.00
C ALA A 489 10.66 32.79 -25.08
N ILE A 490 10.48 32.95 -23.76
CA ILE A 490 10.40 31.83 -22.82
C ILE A 490 9.15 30.96 -23.12
N LEU A 491 8.00 31.59 -23.42
CA LEU A 491 6.80 30.83 -23.80
C LEU A 491 7.02 30.00 -25.06
N ALA A 492 7.71 30.58 -26.07
CA ALA A 492 8.07 29.87 -27.31
C ALA A 492 9.04 28.70 -27.06
N GLU A 493 10.05 28.85 -26.17
CA GLU A 493 10.93 27.76 -25.73
C GLU A 493 10.13 26.59 -25.13
N CYS A 494 9.05 26.89 -24.42
CA CYS A 494 8.15 25.88 -23.84
C CYS A 494 7.12 25.34 -24.85
N GLY A 495 7.09 25.80 -26.09
CA GLY A 495 6.09 25.43 -27.10
C GLY A 495 4.70 26.03 -26.83
N SER A 496 4.62 27.11 -26.07
CA SER A 496 3.37 27.77 -25.69
C SER A 496 3.09 29.01 -26.52
N ALA A 497 1.80 29.35 -26.71
CA ALA A 497 1.39 30.52 -27.44
C ALA A 497 1.81 31.81 -26.73
N PRO A 498 2.22 32.88 -27.48
CA PRO A 498 2.58 34.18 -26.90
C PRO A 498 1.38 34.83 -26.24
N ILE A 499 1.65 35.82 -25.40
CA ILE A 499 0.63 36.71 -24.80
C ILE A 499 0.75 38.12 -25.35
N ALA A 500 -0.39 38.76 -25.68
CA ALA A 500 -0.45 40.11 -26.18
C ALA A 500 -0.69 41.14 -25.05
N ASN A 501 -1.26 40.73 -23.92
CA ASN A 501 -1.54 41.57 -22.76
C ASN A 501 -0.96 40.88 -21.50
N PRO A 502 -0.65 41.64 -20.44
CA PRO A 502 -0.27 41.10 -19.16
C PRO A 502 -1.35 40.15 -18.62
N VAL A 503 -0.95 38.93 -18.19
CA VAL A 503 -1.85 37.91 -17.63
C VAL A 503 -1.36 37.48 -16.25
N ARG A 504 -2.26 36.98 -15.41
CA ARG A 504 -1.83 36.43 -14.11
C ARG A 504 -0.88 35.27 -14.31
N ALA A 505 0.20 35.21 -13.53
CA ALA A 505 1.20 34.17 -13.64
C ALA A 505 0.60 32.75 -13.47
N ILE A 506 -0.43 32.62 -12.63
CA ILE A 506 -1.15 31.36 -12.42
C ILE A 506 -1.88 30.88 -13.69
N GLU A 507 -2.37 31.81 -14.55
CA GLU A 507 -3.03 31.46 -15.82
C GLU A 507 -2.03 30.85 -16.82
N LEU A 508 -0.78 31.32 -16.80
CA LEU A 508 0.28 30.71 -17.60
C LEU A 508 0.61 29.33 -17.06
N LEU A 509 0.72 29.16 -15.73
CA LEU A 509 1.01 27.86 -15.11
C LEU A 509 -0.11 26.81 -15.34
N ARG A 510 -1.34 27.23 -15.63
CA ARG A 510 -2.45 26.33 -16.04
C ARG A 510 -2.22 25.68 -17.40
N ARG A 511 -1.35 26.25 -18.25
CA ARG A 511 -1.02 25.66 -19.55
C ARG A 511 -0.18 24.38 -19.34
N PRO A 512 -0.53 23.26 -19.98
CA PRO A 512 0.15 21.97 -19.74
C PRO A 512 1.67 22.03 -19.92
N GLU A 513 2.13 22.77 -20.92
CA GLU A 513 3.54 22.89 -21.31
C GLU A 513 4.37 23.83 -20.42
N ILE A 514 3.73 24.68 -19.61
CA ILE A 514 4.45 25.65 -18.77
C ILE A 514 4.76 25.02 -17.40
N SER A 515 6.04 25.02 -17.03
CA SER A 515 6.51 24.60 -15.69
C SER A 515 6.58 25.76 -14.72
N TYR A 516 6.65 25.45 -13.42
CA TYR A 516 6.91 26.46 -12.39
C TYR A 516 8.23 27.18 -12.60
N ASP A 517 9.29 26.48 -13.04
CA ASP A 517 10.58 27.10 -13.39
C ASP A 517 10.44 28.15 -14.49
N ALA A 518 9.69 27.85 -15.55
CA ALA A 518 9.42 28.81 -16.61
C ALA A 518 8.71 30.07 -16.07
N ILE A 519 7.75 29.91 -15.14
CA ILE A 519 7.09 31.05 -14.49
C ILE A 519 8.08 31.88 -13.67
N ILE A 520 8.97 31.24 -12.90
CA ILE A 520 9.99 31.95 -12.13
C ILE A 520 10.97 32.71 -13.05
N ARG A 521 11.37 32.12 -14.19
CA ARG A 521 12.19 32.80 -15.20
C ARG A 521 11.47 34.04 -15.76
N ILE A 522 10.19 33.93 -16.14
CA ILE A 522 9.37 35.05 -16.62
C ILE A 522 9.29 36.17 -15.58
N LEU A 523 9.01 35.85 -14.31
CA LEU A 523 8.84 36.84 -13.26
C LEU A 523 10.17 37.52 -12.82
N ARG A 524 11.33 36.90 -13.10
CA ARG A 524 12.66 37.48 -12.82
C ARG A 524 13.07 38.53 -13.88
N ILE A 525 12.60 38.43 -15.11
CA ILE A 525 12.97 39.33 -16.21
C ILE A 525 12.35 40.73 -16.01
N ALA A 526 11.16 40.81 -15.44
CA ALA A 526 10.52 42.08 -15.07
C ALA A 526 9.87 41.90 -13.69
N PRO A 527 10.41 42.53 -12.63
CA PRO A 527 9.75 42.53 -11.35
C PRO A 527 8.35 43.18 -11.52
N PRO A 528 7.27 42.48 -11.08
CA PRO A 528 5.91 42.94 -11.35
C PRO A 528 5.59 44.22 -10.61
N ALA A 529 4.90 45.16 -11.30
CA ALA A 529 4.22 46.24 -10.63
C ALA A 529 3.10 45.67 -9.73
N PRO A 530 2.89 46.17 -8.52
CA PRO A 530 1.80 45.74 -7.66
C PRO A 530 0.45 46.03 -8.36
N PHE A 531 -0.46 45.04 -8.33
CA PHE A 531 -1.80 45.14 -8.85
C PHE A 531 -2.57 46.28 -8.13
N GLN A 532 -2.95 47.33 -8.84
CA GLN A 532 -3.93 48.29 -8.37
C GLN A 532 -5.31 47.91 -8.93
N PRO A 533 -6.32 47.62 -8.09
CA PRO A 533 -7.67 47.33 -8.59
C PRO A 533 -8.25 48.56 -9.29
N PRO A 534 -8.93 48.40 -10.43
CA PRO A 534 -9.65 49.48 -11.05
C PRO A 534 -10.86 49.85 -10.19
N ASN A 535 -10.89 51.05 -9.63
CA ASN A 535 -11.89 51.71 -8.80
C ASN A 535 -11.53 51.73 -7.30
N GLY A 536 -10.99 52.89 -6.90
CA GLY A 536 -10.79 53.28 -5.52
C GLY A 536 -12.09 53.28 -4.72
N ARG A 537 -12.23 52.29 -3.84
CA ARG A 537 -13.02 52.42 -2.62
C ARG A 537 -12.18 51.82 -1.50
N ASP A 538 -11.65 52.69 -0.68
CA ASP A 538 -10.99 52.39 0.57
C ASP A 538 -11.91 51.54 1.44
N ARG A 539 -11.50 50.29 1.73
CA ARG A 539 -11.95 49.55 2.91
C ARG A 539 -10.75 49.35 3.81
N VAL A 540 -10.72 50.13 4.86
CA VAL A 540 -9.88 49.94 6.03
C VAL A 540 -10.25 48.60 6.68
N GLY A 541 -9.28 47.71 6.86
CA GLY A 541 -9.46 46.49 7.65
C GLY A 541 -8.44 45.40 7.28
N SER A 542 -7.42 45.26 8.15
CA SER A 542 -6.43 44.17 8.27
C SER A 542 -5.57 43.89 7.02
N GLU A 543 -4.50 44.66 6.87
CA GLU A 543 -3.36 44.33 6.02
C GLU A 543 -2.65 43.06 6.53
N SER A 544 -2.92 41.90 5.93
CA SER A 544 -1.92 40.86 5.84
C SER A 544 -0.90 41.29 4.77
N LYS A 545 0.28 41.76 5.17
CA LYS A 545 1.38 42.11 4.28
C LYS A 545 1.76 40.89 3.44
N VAL A 546 1.20 40.78 2.22
CA VAL A 546 1.75 39.88 1.19
C VAL A 546 3.08 40.52 0.76
N GLY A 547 4.19 39.95 1.24
CA GLY A 547 5.52 40.45 0.92
C GLY A 547 5.78 40.37 -0.58
N THR A 548 6.04 41.52 -1.21
CA THR A 548 6.39 41.68 -2.63
C THR A 548 7.84 41.38 -2.94
N GLY A 549 8.61 40.85 -1.98
CA GLY A 549 10.00 40.44 -2.21
C GLY A 549 10.11 39.12 -3.01
N PRO A 550 11.24 38.83 -3.67
CA PRO A 550 11.45 37.56 -4.33
C PRO A 550 11.37 36.46 -3.28
N ALA A 551 10.22 35.76 -3.26
CA ALA A 551 10.06 34.59 -2.41
C ALA A 551 11.15 33.57 -2.80
N ASN A 552 11.78 32.98 -1.81
CA ASN A 552 12.68 31.85 -2.04
C ASN A 552 11.94 30.79 -2.86
N PRO A 553 12.40 30.45 -4.08
CA PRO A 553 11.64 29.56 -4.95
C PRO A 553 11.33 28.24 -4.22
N LEU A 554 10.20 27.64 -4.57
CA LEU A 554 9.83 26.33 -4.05
C LEU A 554 10.90 25.31 -4.44
N ASN A 555 11.12 24.33 -3.59
CA ASN A 555 11.94 23.17 -3.96
C ASN A 555 11.21 22.30 -4.99
N LEU A 556 11.88 21.30 -5.55
CA LEU A 556 11.34 20.48 -6.65
C LEU A 556 10.01 19.79 -6.29
N ASP A 557 9.90 19.25 -5.07
CA ASP A 557 8.67 18.57 -4.61
C ASP A 557 7.52 19.57 -4.40
N GLU A 558 7.80 20.73 -3.81
CA GLU A 558 6.84 21.81 -3.59
C GLU A 558 6.35 22.39 -4.93
N ALA A 559 7.27 22.59 -5.87
CA ALA A 559 6.96 23.08 -7.21
C ALA A 559 6.09 22.10 -7.98
N ALA A 560 6.44 20.80 -7.95
CA ALA A 560 5.65 19.76 -8.59
C ALA A 560 4.23 19.67 -7.99
N GLU A 561 4.10 19.81 -6.67
CA GLU A 561 2.79 19.82 -6.00
C GLU A 561 1.95 21.03 -6.40
N LEU A 562 2.54 22.23 -6.43
CA LEU A 562 1.89 23.45 -6.89
C LEU A 562 1.41 23.32 -8.34
N GLU A 563 2.25 22.82 -9.25
CA GLU A 563 1.87 22.59 -10.65
C GLU A 563 0.66 21.67 -10.77
N ILE A 564 0.62 20.59 -9.99
CA ILE A 564 -0.51 19.66 -9.98
C ILE A 564 -1.77 20.36 -9.46
N GLU A 565 -1.69 21.11 -8.36
CA GLU A 565 -2.83 21.84 -7.80
C GLU A 565 -3.40 22.83 -8.81
N VAL A 566 -2.56 23.59 -9.51
CA VAL A 566 -2.99 24.58 -10.50
C VAL A 566 -3.59 23.92 -11.75
N LYS A 567 -2.87 22.93 -12.34
CA LYS A 567 -3.29 22.30 -13.61
C LYS A 567 -4.51 21.40 -13.47
N TYR A 568 -4.72 20.80 -12.29
CA TYR A 568 -5.83 19.87 -12.03
C TYR A 568 -6.93 20.45 -11.14
N GLU A 569 -6.89 21.75 -10.80
CA GLU A 569 -7.81 22.43 -9.90
C GLU A 569 -9.29 22.09 -10.18
N GLY A 570 -9.73 22.19 -11.44
CA GLY A 570 -11.12 21.92 -11.81
C GLY A 570 -11.54 20.46 -11.64
N TYR A 571 -10.61 19.51 -11.82
CA TYR A 571 -10.87 18.09 -11.62
C TYR A 571 -10.89 17.73 -10.12
N VAL A 572 -9.97 18.29 -9.34
CA VAL A 572 -9.89 18.12 -7.88
C VAL A 572 -11.16 18.64 -7.23
N ARG A 573 -11.64 19.85 -7.62
CA ARG A 573 -12.89 20.41 -7.11
C ARG A 573 -14.10 19.51 -7.39
N ARG A 574 -14.25 18.99 -8.62
CA ARG A 574 -15.34 18.06 -8.96
C ARG A 574 -15.29 16.77 -8.13
N GLN A 575 -14.10 16.23 -7.86
CA GLN A 575 -13.99 15.07 -6.97
C GLN A 575 -14.35 15.41 -5.52
N ALA A 576 -13.92 16.56 -5.02
CA ALA A 576 -14.29 17.02 -3.67
C ALA A 576 -15.82 17.19 -3.52
N GLU A 577 -16.49 17.77 -4.52
CA GLU A 577 -17.96 17.86 -4.56
C GLU A 577 -18.64 16.48 -4.60
N ALA A 578 -18.05 15.49 -5.28
CA ALA A 578 -18.54 14.13 -5.28
C ALA A 578 -18.39 13.49 -3.90
N VAL A 579 -17.25 13.69 -3.22
CA VAL A 579 -17.01 13.24 -1.85
C VAL A 579 -18.07 13.78 -0.89
N GLU A 580 -18.38 15.08 -0.94
CA GLU A 580 -19.39 15.67 -0.06
C GLU A 580 -20.79 15.05 -0.26
N ARG A 581 -21.14 14.69 -1.49
CA ARG A 581 -22.40 13.98 -1.77
C ARG A 581 -22.41 12.56 -1.17
N PHE A 582 -21.30 11.86 -1.19
CA PHE A 582 -21.19 10.50 -0.65
C PHE A 582 -21.01 10.46 0.87
N LYS A 583 -20.45 11.50 1.49
CA LYS A 583 -20.30 11.56 2.96
C LYS A 583 -21.61 11.31 3.70
N ARG A 584 -22.73 11.84 3.21
CA ARG A 584 -24.06 11.63 3.81
C ARG A 584 -24.44 10.15 3.89
N LEU A 585 -24.06 9.33 2.90
CA LEU A 585 -24.30 7.88 2.93
C LEU A 585 -23.35 7.19 3.92
N GLU A 586 -22.09 7.65 4.00
CA GLU A 586 -21.10 7.12 4.95
C GLU A 586 -21.45 7.47 6.41
N GLU A 587 -21.99 8.63 6.64
CA GLU A 587 -22.43 9.10 7.96
C GLU A 587 -23.76 8.47 8.41
N THR A 588 -24.52 7.88 7.49
CA THR A 588 -25.76 7.16 7.85
C THR A 588 -25.40 5.81 8.45
N ALA A 589 -25.28 5.77 9.77
CA ALA A 589 -24.93 4.57 10.52
C ALA A 589 -26.00 3.48 10.38
N LEU A 590 -25.56 2.24 10.25
CA LEU A 590 -26.38 1.03 10.32
C LEU A 590 -26.16 0.39 11.68
N PRO A 591 -27.20 0.35 12.56
CA PRO A 591 -27.08 -0.23 13.88
C PRO A 591 -26.74 -1.73 13.80
N GLU A 592 -25.93 -2.23 14.73
CA GLU A 592 -25.54 -3.66 14.77
C GLU A 592 -26.74 -4.61 14.97
N TRP A 593 -27.79 -4.12 15.65
CA TRP A 593 -29.03 -4.88 15.88
C TRP A 593 -29.95 -4.93 14.65
N LEU A 594 -29.65 -4.26 13.54
CA LEU A 594 -30.52 -4.20 12.36
C LEU A 594 -30.75 -5.61 11.77
N ASP A 595 -32.02 -6.03 11.74
CA ASP A 595 -32.40 -7.32 11.18
C ASP A 595 -32.64 -7.23 9.66
N TYR A 596 -31.65 -7.61 8.89
CA TYR A 596 -31.76 -7.67 7.44
C TYR A 596 -32.61 -8.84 6.92
N ARG A 597 -32.76 -9.91 7.72
CA ARG A 597 -33.53 -11.10 7.32
C ARG A 597 -35.02 -10.83 7.27
N GLY A 598 -35.51 -10.03 8.23
CA GLY A 598 -36.91 -9.60 8.32
C GLY A 598 -37.31 -8.46 7.37
N MET A 599 -36.37 -7.84 6.63
CA MET A 599 -36.70 -6.72 5.75
C MET A 599 -37.43 -7.18 4.49
N ALA A 600 -38.69 -6.79 4.36
CA ALA A 600 -39.47 -7.00 3.13
C ALA A 600 -38.86 -6.19 1.96
N GLY A 601 -38.82 -6.77 0.76
CA GLY A 601 -38.30 -6.13 -0.46
C GLY A 601 -36.81 -6.30 -0.73
N LEU A 602 -36.00 -6.82 0.23
CA LEU A 602 -34.64 -7.24 -0.04
C LEU A 602 -34.64 -8.64 -0.70
N SER A 603 -33.75 -8.84 -1.68
CA SER A 603 -33.50 -10.17 -2.26
C SER A 603 -32.86 -11.10 -1.21
N THR A 604 -33.00 -12.42 -1.37
CA THR A 604 -32.38 -13.42 -0.50
C THR A 604 -30.87 -13.22 -0.42
N GLU A 605 -30.21 -13.01 -1.56
CA GLU A 605 -28.77 -12.74 -1.64
C GLU A 605 -28.38 -11.47 -0.83
N ALA A 606 -29.14 -10.38 -0.98
CA ALA A 606 -28.89 -9.15 -0.24
C ALA A 606 -29.04 -9.35 1.28
N ARG A 607 -30.07 -10.07 1.72
CA ARG A 607 -30.29 -10.39 3.14
C ARG A 607 -29.13 -11.20 3.73
N GLU A 608 -28.70 -12.24 3.04
CA GLU A 608 -27.60 -13.10 3.46
C GLU A 608 -26.29 -12.32 3.56
N ARG A 609 -25.96 -11.55 2.52
CA ARG A 609 -24.73 -10.76 2.48
C ARG A 609 -24.69 -9.65 3.53
N LEU A 610 -25.76 -8.89 3.70
CA LEU A 610 -25.87 -7.85 4.71
C LEU A 610 -25.77 -8.44 6.12
N SER A 611 -26.43 -9.59 6.37
CA SER A 611 -26.36 -10.28 7.65
C SER A 611 -24.97 -10.85 7.97
N ALA A 612 -24.25 -11.31 6.96
CA ALA A 612 -22.90 -11.87 7.10
C ALA A 612 -21.83 -10.79 7.31
N VAL A 613 -21.88 -9.69 6.54
CA VAL A 613 -20.89 -8.62 6.58
C VAL A 613 -21.17 -7.61 7.68
N ARG A 614 -22.46 -7.35 7.98
CA ARG A 614 -22.92 -6.33 8.94
C ARG A 614 -22.24 -4.98 8.69
N PRO A 615 -22.56 -4.32 7.55
CA PRO A 615 -21.97 -3.03 7.23
C PRO A 615 -22.34 -1.98 8.27
N ARG A 616 -21.41 -1.11 8.62
CA ARG A 616 -21.58 -0.05 9.65
C ARG A 616 -22.29 1.21 9.12
N SER A 617 -22.31 1.40 7.80
CA SER A 617 -22.93 2.57 7.17
C SER A 617 -23.71 2.18 5.92
N LEU A 618 -24.64 3.04 5.52
CA LEU A 618 -25.39 2.89 4.28
C LEU A 618 -24.46 2.97 3.05
N GLY A 619 -23.40 3.79 3.13
CA GLY A 619 -22.35 3.87 2.11
C GLY A 619 -21.57 2.55 1.98
N GLN A 620 -21.20 1.93 3.09
CA GLN A 620 -20.57 0.61 3.07
C GLN A 620 -21.49 -0.45 2.46
N ALA A 621 -22.76 -0.48 2.85
CA ALA A 621 -23.75 -1.38 2.27
C ALA A 621 -23.89 -1.20 0.75
N ALA A 622 -23.87 0.03 0.25
CA ALA A 622 -23.97 0.35 -1.18
C ALA A 622 -22.79 -0.20 -2.03
N ARG A 623 -21.63 -0.44 -1.40
CA ARG A 623 -20.44 -0.98 -2.08
C ARG A 623 -20.35 -2.51 -2.05
N MET A 624 -21.22 -3.16 -1.30
CA MET A 624 -21.21 -4.63 -1.23
C MET A 624 -21.66 -5.26 -2.56
N PRO A 625 -20.98 -6.29 -3.05
CA PRO A 625 -21.44 -7.04 -4.22
C PRO A 625 -22.86 -7.56 -4.01
N GLY A 626 -23.72 -7.44 -5.04
CA GLY A 626 -25.11 -7.92 -4.97
C GLY A 626 -26.10 -6.99 -4.23
N ILE A 627 -25.65 -5.85 -3.69
CA ILE A 627 -26.52 -4.83 -3.12
C ILE A 627 -26.83 -3.78 -4.20
N THR A 628 -28.09 -3.67 -4.58
CA THR A 628 -28.54 -2.72 -5.61
C THR A 628 -28.86 -1.35 -5.01
N PRO A 629 -28.87 -0.26 -5.81
CA PRO A 629 -29.33 1.05 -5.36
C PRO A 629 -30.74 1.03 -4.75
N ALA A 630 -31.62 0.17 -5.27
CA ALA A 630 -32.96 -0.03 -4.73
C ALA A 630 -32.93 -0.64 -3.31
N ALA A 631 -32.05 -1.63 -3.07
CA ALA A 631 -31.85 -2.20 -1.74
C ALA A 631 -31.32 -1.15 -0.76
N VAL A 632 -30.37 -0.30 -1.16
CA VAL A 632 -29.85 0.81 -0.36
C VAL A 632 -30.94 1.80 0.00
N SER A 633 -31.78 2.18 -0.97
CA SER A 633 -32.91 3.08 -0.74
C SER A 633 -33.93 2.48 0.23
N LEU A 634 -34.19 1.17 0.12
CA LEU A 634 -35.10 0.45 0.99
C LEU A 634 -34.59 0.41 2.44
N ILE A 635 -33.30 0.14 2.65
CA ILE A 635 -32.65 0.21 3.97
C ILE A 635 -32.77 1.63 4.55
N ALA A 636 -32.50 2.67 3.73
CA ALA A 636 -32.59 4.07 4.14
C ALA A 636 -34.02 4.45 4.59
N VAL A 637 -35.05 4.00 3.87
CA VAL A 637 -36.46 4.20 4.23
C VAL A 637 -36.80 3.46 5.53
N HIS A 638 -36.32 2.23 5.69
CA HIS A 638 -36.55 1.42 6.89
C HIS A 638 -35.96 2.07 8.16
N LEU A 639 -34.75 2.66 8.03
CA LEU A 639 -34.12 3.42 9.12
C LEU A 639 -34.93 4.67 9.50
N ARG A 640 -35.52 5.38 8.53
CA ARG A 640 -36.32 6.59 8.78
C ARG A 640 -37.71 6.28 9.31
N GLY A 641 -38.28 5.13 8.96
CA GLY A 641 -39.64 4.72 9.27
C GLY A 641 -39.88 4.29 10.73
N GLY A 642 -38.86 4.31 11.58
CA GLY A 642 -38.98 4.03 13.02
C GLY A 642 -39.51 2.65 13.42
N ARG A 643 -39.63 1.69 12.48
CA ARG A 643 -40.18 0.35 12.70
C ARG A 643 -39.22 -0.63 13.38
N ASN A 644 -37.94 -0.23 13.55
CA ASN A 644 -36.95 -1.01 14.29
C ASN A 644 -36.54 -0.24 15.56
N ARG A 645 -37.30 -0.40 16.62
CA ARG A 645 -36.78 -0.19 17.99
C ARG A 645 -35.84 -1.38 18.30
N PRO A 646 -34.71 -1.15 19.01
CA PRO A 646 -33.93 -2.26 19.52
C PRO A 646 -34.82 -3.25 20.25
N PRO A 647 -34.61 -4.57 20.16
CA PRO A 647 -35.32 -5.55 20.99
C PRO A 647 -35.22 -5.14 22.45
N GLU A 648 -36.31 -5.33 23.23
CA GLU A 648 -36.31 -4.97 24.66
C GLU A 648 -35.14 -5.57 25.45
N SER A 649 -34.60 -6.71 24.99
CA SER A 649 -33.41 -7.33 25.56
C SER A 649 -32.12 -6.49 25.36
N VAL A 650 -32.04 -5.70 24.31
CA VAL A 650 -30.88 -4.80 24.03
C VAL A 650 -31.05 -3.48 24.80
N MET A 651 -32.28 -3.01 25.01
CA MET A 651 -32.53 -1.80 25.82
C MET A 651 -32.21 -2.00 27.32
N ARG A 652 -32.22 -3.21 27.82
CA ARG A 652 -31.87 -3.54 29.23
C ARG A 652 -30.36 -3.72 29.46
N SER A 653 -29.55 -3.72 28.42
CA SER A 653 -28.09 -3.91 28.49
C SER A 653 -27.24 -2.67 28.12
N LEU A 654 -27.88 -1.53 27.86
CA LEU A 654 -27.21 -0.23 27.73
C LEU A 654 -27.05 0.40 29.11
N PRO A 655 -25.82 0.87 29.49
CA PRO A 655 -25.54 1.47 30.80
C PRO A 655 -26.29 2.78 31.02
#